data_a784cc4231b519684f194db8eb9f9abf
#
_entry.id   a784cc4231b519684f194db8eb9f9abf
#
_cell.length_a   1.000
_cell.length_b   1.000
_cell.length_c   1.000
_cell.angle_alpha   90.00
_cell.angle_beta   90.00
_cell.angle_gamma   90.00
#
_symmetry.space_group_name_H-M   'P 1'
#
loop_
_entity.id
_entity.type
_entity.pdbx_description
1 polymer ?
#
loop_
_entity_poly.entity_id
_entity_poly.type
_entity_poly.pdbx_seq_one_letter_code
_entity_poly.pdbx_strand_id
1 'polypeptide(L)'
;MRKSRVLALAGVSLLAVGVLAACSSSNSSKGASTAYNYVYTADPETLDYVTSGKASTADFVTNGVDGLLENDQYGNFVPSVAESWTVSKDGLTYTYKIRKDAKWYTSEGEEYANVTAQDFVTGLKHAADKKSEALYLVQQSVKGLDDYVNGKTTDFSTVGVKAVDDHTLQYTLNQPEPQWNSKTTSQIMWPINEEFLTKQGDKFGQSTDPTSILYNGPFLMKSITAKSAVEYQKNENYWDKENVHIDTIKLSYFDGQDQDSLARSFKDSVYTVARLYPTSSNYAGVEKEFKDNIFFTPPSAGVAVMGVNIDRQSYNHTSKTSDAQKSATKKAILNKDFRQALNFAIDRTSYSAQINGEEGAPYAVRNTYVPPTFVQVGEKSFGDVVEEKVAGLGDEWKGVNLDDGQDGLFNAEKAKAEFAKAKAALQAEGVEFPIHLDLPVAQTSKPMVNRAQSLKQSVEKTLGAENVVVDIQQMSEDDLYNITYYAPNAAGEDWDISTAVGWNPDYQDPSTYLDILKTTAAETTKTYLGFEGADNAAAKQVGMEEFDRLVDEAGKETSDVATRYEKYAAAQAWLTDNSLVVPLMANPGAAPFLSRVEPFSGAYAQTGNKTSSTYFKYMKLKSDTVTKKDYDSAREKWLKEKEESNAKAQKDLESHVE
;
A
#
# COMPACT_ATOMS: atom_id res chain seq x y z
N MET A 1 -34.18 -58.87 31.16
CA MET A 1 -35.57 -59.00 30.60
C MET A 1 -35.89 -57.86 29.64
N ARG A 2 -36.22 -58.26 28.43
CA ARG A 2 -37.01 -57.61 27.38
C ARG A 2 -36.48 -56.26 26.85
N LYS A 3 -35.92 -56.29 25.65
CA LYS A 3 -36.49 -56.35 24.28
C LYS A 3 -36.98 -55.01 23.79
N SER A 4 -36.18 -54.47 22.86
CA SER A 4 -36.56 -54.10 21.49
C SER A 4 -37.50 -52.92 21.26
N ARG A 5 -37.03 -51.92 20.47
CA ARG A 5 -37.60 -51.66 19.14
C ARG A 5 -36.74 -50.69 18.36
N VAL A 6 -36.20 -51.23 17.30
CA VAL A 6 -35.71 -50.51 16.12
C VAL A 6 -36.91 -50.03 15.33
N LEU A 7 -36.94 -48.78 14.92
CA LEU A 7 -37.71 -48.32 13.74
C LEU A 7 -37.04 -47.09 13.16
N ALA A 8 -36.43 -47.31 12.08
CA ALA A 8 -36.20 -46.57 10.86
C ALA A 8 -36.87 -45.19 10.71
N LEU A 9 -36.04 -44.23 10.38
CA LEU A 9 -36.40 -43.11 9.51
C LEU A 9 -35.28 -42.99 8.46
N ALA A 10 -35.51 -43.74 7.38
CA ALA A 10 -34.88 -43.47 6.08
C ALA A 10 -35.73 -42.43 5.39
N GLY A 11 -35.09 -41.47 4.75
CA GLY A 11 -35.73 -40.62 3.76
C GLY A 11 -35.53 -39.14 4.01
N VAL A 12 -34.45 -38.57 3.54
CA VAL A 12 -34.35 -37.38 2.66
C VAL A 12 -32.84 -37.16 2.39
N SER A 13 -32.36 -37.91 1.43
CA SER A 13 -31.02 -37.69 0.85
C SER A 13 -31.12 -38.06 -0.63
N LEU A 14 -31.68 -37.20 -1.43
CA LEU A 14 -31.70 -37.32 -2.88
C LEU A 14 -32.31 -36.05 -3.47
N LEU A 15 -31.47 -35.02 -3.66
CA LEU A 15 -31.67 -33.94 -4.62
C LEU A 15 -30.46 -32.99 -4.59
N ALA A 16 -29.31 -33.47 -4.99
CA ALA A 16 -28.15 -32.65 -5.34
C ALA A 16 -27.13 -33.48 -6.17
N VAL A 17 -27.61 -34.28 -7.12
CA VAL A 17 -26.77 -34.88 -8.15
C VAL A 17 -27.56 -34.83 -9.45
N GLY A 18 -27.42 -33.74 -10.19
CA GLY A 18 -28.14 -33.61 -11.44
C GLY A 18 -27.78 -32.41 -12.30
N VAL A 19 -26.49 -31.97 -12.29
CA VAL A 19 -25.96 -31.12 -13.37
C VAL A 19 -24.47 -31.44 -13.60
N LEU A 20 -24.18 -32.66 -13.95
CA LEU A 20 -22.86 -33.07 -14.43
C LEU A 20 -23.00 -34.23 -15.43
N ALA A 21 -23.78 -34.02 -16.48
CA ALA A 21 -23.79 -34.93 -17.62
C ALA A 21 -24.38 -34.24 -18.86
N ALA A 22 -23.69 -33.25 -19.40
CA ALA A 22 -23.89 -32.79 -20.78
C ALA A 22 -22.63 -32.11 -21.30
N CYS A 23 -21.55 -32.86 -21.49
CA CYS A 23 -20.45 -32.48 -22.35
C CYS A 23 -19.79 -33.76 -22.88
N SER A 24 -20.40 -34.34 -23.90
CA SER A 24 -19.69 -35.19 -24.83
C SER A 24 -19.90 -34.66 -26.27
N SER A 25 -18.76 -34.32 -26.86
CA SER A 25 -18.56 -34.10 -28.29
C SER A 25 -19.20 -32.88 -28.96
N SER A 26 -18.47 -31.78 -28.92
CA SER A 26 -18.29 -30.94 -30.11
C SER A 26 -16.96 -30.17 -29.95
N ASN A 27 -16.16 -30.13 -31.01
CA ASN A 27 -15.01 -29.22 -31.18
C ASN A 27 -15.51 -27.76 -31.10
N SER A 28 -15.71 -27.23 -29.91
CA SER A 28 -15.88 -25.79 -29.69
C SER A 28 -14.59 -25.27 -29.07
N SER A 29 -14.00 -24.26 -29.69
CA SER A 29 -13.00 -23.40 -29.06
C SER A 29 -13.44 -23.14 -27.62
N LYS A 30 -12.63 -23.54 -26.60
CA LYS A 30 -12.90 -23.20 -25.22
C LYS A 30 -12.90 -21.67 -25.16
N GLY A 31 -14.07 -21.06 -25.01
CA GLY A 31 -14.17 -19.65 -24.67
C GLY A 31 -13.39 -19.35 -23.38
N ALA A 32 -12.84 -18.16 -23.24
CA ALA A 32 -12.21 -17.74 -22.01
C ALA A 32 -13.22 -17.85 -20.84
N SER A 33 -12.76 -18.24 -19.67
CA SER A 33 -13.57 -18.21 -18.45
C SER A 33 -13.95 -16.77 -18.13
N THR A 34 -15.15 -16.55 -17.62
CA THR A 34 -15.61 -15.27 -17.06
C THR A 34 -15.64 -15.28 -15.53
N ALA A 35 -15.15 -16.38 -14.91
CA ALA A 35 -15.06 -16.54 -13.46
C ALA A 35 -13.62 -16.34 -12.99
N TYR A 36 -13.42 -15.37 -12.08
CA TYR A 36 -12.14 -15.14 -11.40
C TYR A 36 -12.17 -15.78 -10.02
N ASN A 37 -11.21 -16.64 -9.74
CA ASN A 37 -11.07 -17.31 -8.44
C ASN A 37 -9.66 -17.12 -7.91
N TYR A 38 -9.54 -16.69 -6.65
CA TYR A 38 -8.26 -16.59 -5.97
C TYR A 38 -8.44 -16.61 -4.44
N VAL A 39 -7.52 -15.99 -3.72
CA VAL A 39 -7.51 -15.96 -2.25
C VAL A 39 -7.53 -14.54 -1.70
N TYR A 40 -7.95 -14.42 -0.44
CA TYR A 40 -7.76 -13.27 0.42
C TYR A 40 -7.17 -13.71 1.77
N THR A 41 -6.52 -12.83 2.52
CA THR A 41 -5.74 -13.19 3.71
C THR A 41 -6.26 -12.61 5.02
N ALA A 42 -7.12 -11.59 4.97
CA ALA A 42 -7.69 -10.95 6.16
C ALA A 42 -9.16 -10.62 5.93
N ASP A 43 -10.03 -10.92 6.88
CA ASP A 43 -11.43 -10.51 6.84
C ASP A 43 -11.55 -8.99 7.00
N PRO A 44 -12.59 -8.34 6.43
CA PRO A 44 -12.86 -6.94 6.68
C PRO A 44 -13.30 -6.74 8.14
N GLU A 45 -12.79 -5.68 8.76
CA GLU A 45 -13.25 -5.28 10.09
C GLU A 45 -14.66 -4.70 10.04
N THR A 46 -14.95 -3.98 8.97
CA THR A 46 -16.25 -3.35 8.69
C THR A 46 -16.43 -3.24 7.18
N LEU A 47 -17.69 -3.11 6.73
CA LEU A 47 -18.04 -2.66 5.37
C LEU A 47 -18.42 -1.18 5.35
N ASP A 48 -18.36 -0.46 6.48
CA ASP A 48 -18.49 0.99 6.53
C ASP A 48 -17.18 1.64 6.03
N TYR A 49 -17.10 1.72 4.70
CA TYR A 49 -15.87 2.05 3.99
C TYR A 49 -15.35 3.46 4.23
N VAL A 50 -16.21 4.42 4.58
CA VAL A 50 -15.74 5.80 4.83
C VAL A 50 -15.16 5.97 6.23
N THR A 51 -15.39 5.03 7.16
CA THR A 51 -14.90 5.13 8.54
C THR A 51 -13.60 4.38 8.77
N SER A 52 -13.27 3.40 7.95
CA SER A 52 -12.03 2.62 8.07
C SER A 52 -10.90 3.17 7.20
N GLY A 53 -9.70 3.21 7.73
CA GLY A 53 -8.45 3.47 7.01
C GLY A 53 -7.73 2.19 6.56
N LYS A 54 -8.32 1.00 6.77
CA LYS A 54 -7.64 -0.29 6.60
C LYS A 54 -7.81 -0.89 5.22
N ALA A 55 -6.71 -1.41 4.66
CA ALA A 55 -6.71 -2.13 3.40
C ALA A 55 -7.68 -3.33 3.41
N SER A 56 -7.81 -4.03 4.56
CA SER A 56 -8.74 -5.16 4.70
C SER A 56 -10.22 -4.78 4.48
N THR A 57 -10.63 -3.53 4.74
CA THR A 57 -11.95 -3.03 4.36
C THR A 57 -11.99 -2.62 2.89
N ALA A 58 -10.97 -1.85 2.44
CA ALA A 58 -10.88 -1.34 1.09
C ALA A 58 -10.96 -2.44 0.03
N ASP A 59 -10.20 -3.53 0.19
CA ASP A 59 -10.10 -4.64 -0.76
C ASP A 59 -11.47 -5.29 -1.05
N PHE A 60 -12.38 -5.26 -0.07
CA PHE A 60 -13.73 -5.85 -0.24
C PHE A 60 -14.72 -4.89 -0.89
N VAL A 61 -14.69 -3.61 -0.54
CA VAL A 61 -15.70 -2.65 -1.03
C VAL A 61 -15.33 -2.03 -2.37
N THR A 62 -14.05 -2.09 -2.76
CA THR A 62 -13.49 -1.43 -3.95
C THR A 62 -14.18 -1.84 -5.27
N ASN A 63 -14.70 -3.07 -5.33
CA ASN A 63 -15.41 -3.58 -6.51
C ASN A 63 -16.92 -3.29 -6.49
N GLY A 64 -17.45 -2.89 -5.33
CA GLY A 64 -18.87 -2.66 -5.14
C GLY A 64 -19.26 -1.19 -5.10
N VAL A 65 -18.33 -0.29 -4.81
CA VAL A 65 -18.60 1.15 -4.67
C VAL A 65 -17.64 1.96 -5.53
N ASP A 66 -18.21 2.88 -6.31
CA ASP A 66 -17.47 3.84 -7.13
C ASP A 66 -17.49 5.23 -6.49
N GLY A 67 -16.33 5.90 -6.61
CA GLY A 67 -16.13 7.30 -6.27
C GLY A 67 -16.30 8.23 -7.47
N LEU A 68 -15.80 9.46 -7.34
CA LEU A 68 -15.90 10.49 -8.40
C LEU A 68 -15.10 10.10 -9.65
N LEU A 69 -13.85 9.68 -9.45
CA LEU A 69 -12.89 9.32 -10.49
C LEU A 69 -12.35 7.91 -10.25
N GLU A 70 -11.79 7.32 -11.28
CA GLU A 70 -11.03 6.08 -11.23
C GLU A 70 -9.78 6.16 -12.09
N ASN A 71 -8.94 5.13 -12.08
CA ASN A 71 -7.76 5.06 -12.94
C ASN A 71 -8.04 4.18 -14.16
N ASP A 72 -7.56 4.61 -15.32
CA ASP A 72 -7.52 3.79 -16.53
C ASP A 72 -6.39 2.74 -16.47
N GLN A 73 -6.21 1.99 -17.53
CA GLN A 73 -5.15 0.98 -17.63
C GLN A 73 -3.72 1.55 -17.66
N TYR A 74 -3.56 2.87 -17.74
CA TYR A 74 -2.27 3.58 -17.76
C TYR A 74 -2.01 4.44 -16.53
N GLY A 75 -2.98 4.52 -15.62
CA GLY A 75 -2.89 5.24 -14.36
C GLY A 75 -3.39 6.68 -14.40
N ASN A 76 -3.99 7.12 -15.52
CA ASN A 76 -4.60 8.45 -15.58
C ASN A 76 -5.94 8.44 -14.86
N PHE A 77 -6.31 9.57 -14.25
CA PHE A 77 -7.65 9.77 -13.69
C PHE A 77 -8.65 9.97 -14.82
N VAL A 78 -9.68 9.14 -14.78
CA VAL A 78 -10.78 9.17 -15.75
C VAL A 78 -12.12 9.31 -15.03
N PRO A 79 -13.16 9.81 -15.74
CA PRO A 79 -14.52 9.86 -15.20
C PRO A 79 -15.03 8.51 -14.69
N SER A 80 -15.64 8.53 -13.48
CA SER A 80 -16.40 7.41 -12.91
C SER A 80 -17.83 7.88 -12.59
N VAL A 81 -18.23 8.03 -11.32
CA VAL A 81 -19.55 8.63 -10.98
C VAL A 81 -19.61 10.09 -11.42
N ALA A 82 -18.51 10.82 -11.40
CA ALA A 82 -18.43 12.11 -12.08
C ALA A 82 -18.16 11.91 -13.58
N GLU A 83 -19.01 12.48 -14.45
CA GLU A 83 -18.79 12.46 -15.91
C GLU A 83 -17.78 13.51 -16.39
N SER A 84 -17.54 14.56 -15.58
CA SER A 84 -16.54 15.60 -15.81
C SER A 84 -16.23 16.37 -14.53
N TRP A 85 -15.14 17.13 -14.54
CA TRP A 85 -14.79 18.04 -13.46
C TRP A 85 -14.10 19.30 -13.99
N THR A 86 -14.17 20.39 -13.20
CA THR A 86 -13.40 21.60 -13.40
C THR A 86 -12.77 22.05 -12.09
N VAL A 87 -11.72 22.86 -12.19
CA VAL A 87 -11.07 23.52 -11.06
C VAL A 87 -10.99 25.03 -11.32
N SER A 88 -11.28 25.83 -10.30
CA SER A 88 -11.15 27.28 -10.38
C SER A 88 -9.70 27.71 -10.59
N LYS A 89 -9.47 28.87 -11.21
CA LYS A 89 -8.12 29.39 -11.50
C LYS A 89 -7.20 29.53 -10.29
N ASP A 90 -7.79 29.74 -9.12
CA ASP A 90 -7.04 29.81 -7.86
C ASP A 90 -6.75 28.42 -7.25
N GLY A 91 -7.21 27.33 -7.91
CA GLY A 91 -7.01 25.94 -7.47
C GLY A 91 -7.78 25.55 -6.21
N LEU A 92 -8.72 26.40 -5.74
CA LEU A 92 -9.40 26.19 -4.46
C LEU A 92 -10.76 25.49 -4.59
N THR A 93 -11.42 25.59 -5.75
CA THR A 93 -12.76 25.02 -5.93
C THR A 93 -12.77 23.98 -7.04
N TYR A 94 -13.11 22.76 -6.68
CA TYR A 94 -13.31 21.65 -7.62
C TYR A 94 -14.81 21.41 -7.79
N THR A 95 -15.29 21.40 -9.03
CA THR A 95 -16.69 21.15 -9.38
C THR A 95 -16.79 19.87 -10.21
N TYR A 96 -17.58 18.92 -9.72
CA TYR A 96 -17.80 17.62 -10.36
C TYR A 96 -19.23 17.55 -10.87
N LYS A 97 -19.40 17.06 -12.12
CA LYS A 97 -20.71 16.77 -12.70
C LYS A 97 -21.04 15.29 -12.50
N ILE A 98 -22.03 15.01 -11.66
CA ILE A 98 -22.49 13.65 -11.36
C ILE A 98 -23.35 13.14 -12.50
N ARG A 99 -23.04 11.96 -13.02
CA ARG A 99 -23.76 11.34 -14.12
C ARG A 99 -25.19 10.94 -13.71
N LYS A 100 -26.11 11.00 -14.67
CA LYS A 100 -27.53 10.73 -14.42
C LYS A 100 -27.89 9.25 -14.42
N ASP A 101 -27.02 8.40 -14.94
CA ASP A 101 -27.21 6.97 -15.07
C ASP A 101 -26.51 6.15 -13.98
N ALA A 102 -25.79 6.80 -13.04
CA ALA A 102 -25.29 6.14 -11.84
C ALA A 102 -26.41 5.89 -10.84
N LYS A 103 -26.53 4.65 -10.38
CA LYS A 103 -27.60 4.24 -9.47
C LYS A 103 -27.06 3.39 -8.33
N TRP A 104 -27.78 3.42 -7.22
CA TRP A 104 -27.60 2.52 -6.10
C TRP A 104 -28.40 1.24 -6.30
N TYR A 105 -27.78 0.12 -5.94
CA TYR A 105 -28.35 -1.22 -5.97
C TYR A 105 -28.20 -1.92 -4.62
N THR A 106 -29.14 -2.80 -4.31
CA THR A 106 -29.00 -3.75 -3.20
C THR A 106 -28.00 -4.86 -3.58
N SER A 107 -27.56 -5.67 -2.63
CA SER A 107 -26.74 -6.88 -2.90
C SER A 107 -27.45 -7.86 -3.86
N GLU A 108 -28.77 -7.82 -3.97
CA GLU A 108 -29.54 -8.64 -4.91
C GLU A 108 -29.62 -8.04 -6.33
N GLY A 109 -29.13 -6.81 -6.51
CA GLY A 109 -29.13 -6.12 -7.81
C GLY A 109 -30.41 -5.34 -8.08
N GLU A 110 -31.28 -5.17 -7.09
CA GLU A 110 -32.47 -4.33 -7.18
C GLU A 110 -32.07 -2.86 -7.14
N GLU A 111 -32.60 -2.06 -8.05
CA GLU A 111 -32.39 -0.61 -8.07
C GLU A 111 -33.00 0.01 -6.80
N TYR A 112 -32.21 0.82 -6.08
CA TYR A 112 -32.65 1.48 -4.85
C TYR A 112 -32.93 2.98 -5.07
N ALA A 113 -31.95 3.71 -5.64
CA ALA A 113 -32.04 5.15 -5.87
C ALA A 113 -31.02 5.59 -6.95
N ASN A 114 -31.11 6.84 -7.42
CA ASN A 114 -30.04 7.46 -8.18
C ASN A 114 -28.88 7.86 -7.25
N VAL A 115 -27.65 7.82 -7.75
CA VAL A 115 -26.51 8.45 -7.06
C VAL A 115 -26.57 9.95 -7.32
N THR A 116 -26.45 10.75 -6.27
CA THR A 116 -26.53 12.20 -6.33
C THR A 116 -25.32 12.88 -5.70
N ALA A 117 -25.15 14.18 -5.94
CA ALA A 117 -24.12 14.99 -5.30
C ALA A 117 -24.28 15.00 -3.76
N GLN A 118 -25.52 14.89 -3.25
CA GLN A 118 -25.78 14.84 -1.82
C GLN A 118 -25.21 13.58 -1.16
N ASP A 119 -25.11 12.45 -1.87
CA ASP A 119 -24.55 11.22 -1.33
C ASP A 119 -23.06 11.37 -0.96
N PHE A 120 -22.31 12.20 -1.69
CA PHE A 120 -20.92 12.54 -1.37
C PHE A 120 -20.81 13.45 -0.14
N VAL A 121 -21.73 14.39 0.01
CA VAL A 121 -21.84 15.24 1.23
C VAL A 121 -22.15 14.36 2.44
N THR A 122 -23.07 13.42 2.30
CA THR A 122 -23.45 12.45 3.33
C THR A 122 -22.28 11.56 3.72
N GLY A 123 -21.52 11.03 2.74
CA GLY A 123 -20.33 10.20 2.98
C GLY A 123 -19.29 10.92 3.81
N LEU A 124 -18.90 12.13 3.42
CA LEU A 124 -17.89 12.92 4.15
C LEU A 124 -18.40 13.33 5.55
N LYS A 125 -19.70 13.67 5.68
CA LYS A 125 -20.30 13.97 6.98
C LYS A 125 -20.27 12.76 7.89
N HIS A 126 -20.64 11.58 7.39
CA HIS A 126 -20.61 10.34 8.16
C HIS A 126 -19.17 10.00 8.62
N ALA A 127 -18.19 10.14 7.73
CA ALA A 127 -16.78 9.97 8.08
C ALA A 127 -16.34 10.93 9.21
N ALA A 128 -16.75 12.21 9.13
CA ALA A 128 -16.44 13.21 10.16
C ALA A 128 -17.12 12.92 11.50
N ASP A 129 -18.43 12.59 11.47
CA ASP A 129 -19.24 12.28 12.68
C ASP A 129 -18.72 11.04 13.42
N LYS A 130 -18.27 10.04 12.66
CA LYS A 130 -17.70 8.79 13.19
C LYS A 130 -16.21 8.88 13.51
N LYS A 131 -15.55 10.01 13.24
CA LYS A 131 -14.11 10.21 13.41
C LYS A 131 -13.31 9.13 12.68
N SER A 132 -13.55 9.02 11.37
CA SER A 132 -12.91 8.06 10.48
C SER A 132 -11.39 7.99 10.70
N GLU A 133 -10.84 6.79 10.66
CA GLU A 133 -9.39 6.55 10.69
C GLU A 133 -8.67 7.20 9.50
N ALA A 134 -9.37 7.43 8.36
CA ALA A 134 -8.81 8.02 7.15
C ALA A 134 -8.97 9.56 7.07
N LEU A 135 -9.45 10.24 8.12
CA LEU A 135 -9.62 11.70 8.13
C LEU A 135 -8.32 12.46 7.85
N TYR A 136 -7.17 11.91 8.24
CA TYR A 136 -5.86 12.54 7.99
C TYR A 136 -5.63 12.89 6.51
N LEU A 137 -6.25 12.18 5.58
CA LEU A 137 -6.14 12.44 4.13
C LEU A 137 -6.77 13.77 3.71
N VAL A 138 -7.87 14.19 4.34
CA VAL A 138 -8.73 15.27 3.85
C VAL A 138 -9.10 16.32 4.89
N GLN A 139 -8.88 16.04 6.19
CA GLN A 139 -9.30 16.92 7.27
C GLN A 139 -8.69 18.33 7.17
N GLN A 140 -7.41 18.42 6.79
CA GLN A 140 -6.73 19.70 6.60
C GLN A 140 -6.93 20.28 5.19
N SER A 141 -7.36 19.46 4.23
CA SER A 141 -7.57 19.86 2.83
C SER A 141 -8.90 20.58 2.65
N VAL A 142 -10.00 19.98 3.13
CA VAL A 142 -11.34 20.53 2.92
C VAL A 142 -11.61 21.68 3.90
N LYS A 143 -12.00 22.82 3.37
CA LYS A 143 -12.28 24.04 4.17
C LYS A 143 -13.29 23.73 5.29
N GLY A 144 -12.96 24.14 6.52
CA GLY A 144 -13.85 24.01 7.68
C GLY A 144 -14.03 22.59 8.22
N LEU A 145 -13.48 21.55 7.57
CA LEU A 145 -13.61 20.16 8.03
C LEU A 145 -12.89 19.94 9.37
N ASP A 146 -11.68 20.50 9.53
CA ASP A 146 -10.93 20.44 10.79
C ASP A 146 -11.71 21.06 11.96
N ASP A 147 -12.34 22.20 11.74
CA ASP A 147 -13.14 22.88 12.76
C ASP A 147 -14.37 22.04 13.16
N TYR A 148 -14.98 21.35 12.20
CA TYR A 148 -16.12 20.46 12.47
C TYR A 148 -15.68 19.22 13.25
N VAL A 149 -14.66 18.51 12.79
CA VAL A 149 -14.13 17.27 13.44
C VAL A 149 -13.67 17.54 14.88
N ASN A 150 -13.03 18.70 15.11
CA ASN A 150 -12.56 19.10 16.44
C ASN A 150 -13.65 19.76 17.33
N GLY A 151 -14.89 19.83 16.84
CA GLY A 151 -16.02 20.32 17.63
C GLY A 151 -16.05 21.84 17.85
N LYS A 152 -15.29 22.62 17.07
CA LYS A 152 -15.35 24.08 17.07
C LYS A 152 -16.68 24.60 16.48
N THR A 153 -17.27 23.81 15.59
CA THR A 153 -18.63 24.00 15.05
C THR A 153 -19.35 22.66 14.98
N THR A 154 -20.69 22.70 15.10
CA THR A 154 -21.56 21.54 14.89
C THR A 154 -22.36 21.65 13.58
N ASP A 155 -22.18 22.75 12.85
CA ASP A 155 -22.86 23.02 11.59
C ASP A 155 -22.02 22.53 10.42
N PHE A 156 -22.35 21.35 9.86
CA PHE A 156 -21.65 20.76 8.72
C PHE A 156 -21.81 21.60 7.45
N SER A 157 -22.80 22.50 7.35
CA SER A 157 -22.96 23.39 6.19
C SER A 157 -21.80 24.39 6.04
N THR A 158 -20.96 24.54 7.07
CA THR A 158 -19.74 25.37 7.03
C THR A 158 -18.54 24.65 6.41
N VAL A 159 -18.65 23.32 6.21
CA VAL A 159 -17.62 22.52 5.57
C VAL A 159 -17.66 22.71 4.06
N GLY A 160 -16.48 22.80 3.45
CA GLY A 160 -16.29 23.06 2.03
C GLY A 160 -16.67 21.91 1.10
N VAL A 161 -17.77 21.20 1.39
CA VAL A 161 -18.40 20.23 0.50
C VAL A 161 -19.86 20.57 0.31
N LYS A 162 -20.34 20.63 -0.94
CA LYS A 162 -21.70 21.13 -1.23
C LYS A 162 -22.30 20.43 -2.45
N ALA A 163 -23.49 19.89 -2.31
CA ALA A 163 -24.38 19.59 -3.42
C ALA A 163 -25.05 20.89 -3.87
N VAL A 164 -24.66 21.40 -5.04
CA VAL A 164 -25.27 22.62 -5.63
C VAL A 164 -26.65 22.29 -6.19
N ASP A 165 -26.74 21.12 -6.81
CA ASP A 165 -27.97 20.42 -7.23
C ASP A 165 -27.68 18.92 -7.23
N ASP A 166 -28.65 18.08 -7.63
CA ASP A 166 -28.51 16.61 -7.60
C ASP A 166 -27.30 16.09 -8.43
N HIS A 167 -26.84 16.86 -9.41
CA HIS A 167 -25.79 16.47 -10.35
C HIS A 167 -24.57 17.40 -10.33
N THR A 168 -24.46 18.29 -9.36
CA THR A 168 -23.32 19.21 -9.25
C THR A 168 -22.79 19.21 -7.82
N LEU A 169 -21.61 18.63 -7.64
CA LEU A 169 -20.87 18.58 -6.38
C LEU A 169 -19.71 19.58 -6.42
N GLN A 170 -19.51 20.33 -5.35
CA GLN A 170 -18.35 21.20 -5.19
C GLN A 170 -17.58 20.88 -3.92
N TYR A 171 -16.23 20.87 -4.05
CA TYR A 171 -15.32 20.93 -2.91
C TYR A 171 -14.58 22.27 -2.93
N THR A 172 -14.46 22.88 -1.75
CA THR A 172 -13.63 24.09 -1.52
C THR A 172 -12.50 23.69 -0.57
N LEU A 173 -11.26 23.93 -0.98
CA LEU A 173 -10.07 23.60 -0.24
C LEU A 173 -9.56 24.78 0.58
N ASN A 174 -8.74 24.49 1.60
CA ASN A 174 -8.04 25.50 2.40
C ASN A 174 -6.87 26.14 1.62
N GLN A 175 -6.24 25.36 0.74
CA GLN A 175 -5.16 25.78 -0.16
C GLN A 175 -5.23 24.97 -1.46
N PRO A 176 -4.59 25.45 -2.55
CA PRO A 176 -4.54 24.67 -3.78
C PRO A 176 -3.77 23.36 -3.54
N GLU A 177 -4.36 22.23 -3.98
CA GLU A 177 -3.75 20.90 -3.92
C GLU A 177 -3.76 20.26 -5.32
N PRO A 178 -2.64 20.30 -6.07
CA PRO A 178 -2.57 19.69 -7.40
C PRO A 178 -2.93 18.19 -7.41
N GLN A 179 -2.68 17.52 -6.29
CA GLN A 179 -2.97 16.09 -6.08
C GLN A 179 -4.42 15.80 -5.63
N TRP A 180 -5.30 16.79 -5.51
CA TRP A 180 -6.65 16.62 -4.96
C TRP A 180 -7.44 15.49 -5.62
N ASN A 181 -7.42 15.40 -6.95
CA ASN A 181 -8.14 14.35 -7.66
C ASN A 181 -7.67 12.94 -7.28
N SER A 182 -6.40 12.74 -6.94
CA SER A 182 -5.93 11.44 -6.44
C SER A 182 -6.51 11.09 -5.08
N LYS A 183 -6.74 12.08 -4.20
CA LYS A 183 -7.40 11.86 -2.91
C LYS A 183 -8.86 11.42 -3.07
N THR A 184 -9.56 11.87 -4.15
CA THR A 184 -10.95 11.47 -4.40
C THR A 184 -11.12 10.00 -4.76
N THR A 185 -10.04 9.28 -5.09
CA THR A 185 -10.07 7.83 -5.32
C THR A 185 -10.04 7.01 -4.03
N SER A 186 -9.82 7.65 -2.90
CA SER A 186 -9.81 7.01 -1.58
C SER A 186 -11.23 6.84 -1.03
N GLN A 187 -11.47 5.72 -0.35
CA GLN A 187 -12.80 5.33 0.14
C GLN A 187 -13.48 6.34 1.06
N ILE A 188 -12.71 7.15 1.81
CA ILE A 188 -13.28 8.21 2.66
C ILE A 188 -14.05 9.26 1.85
N MET A 189 -13.77 9.39 0.56
CA MET A 189 -14.40 10.34 -0.36
C MET A 189 -15.55 9.73 -1.17
N TRP A 190 -15.92 8.47 -0.92
CA TRP A 190 -16.95 7.79 -1.67
C TRP A 190 -18.37 8.14 -1.15
N PRO A 191 -19.39 8.03 -2.01
CA PRO A 191 -20.75 8.44 -1.66
C PRO A 191 -21.43 7.45 -0.74
N ILE A 192 -22.39 7.92 0.08
CA ILE A 192 -23.31 7.11 0.89
C ILE A 192 -24.72 7.66 0.71
N ASN A 193 -25.69 6.80 0.43
CA ASN A 193 -27.10 7.19 0.36
C ASN A 193 -27.66 7.47 1.77
N GLU A 194 -28.16 8.69 2.00
CA GLU A 194 -28.60 9.17 3.31
C GLU A 194 -29.80 8.40 3.86
N GLU A 195 -30.79 8.10 2.99
CA GLU A 195 -31.97 7.34 3.41
C GLU A 195 -31.60 5.94 3.87
N PHE A 196 -30.74 5.26 3.11
CA PHE A 196 -30.27 3.93 3.45
C PHE A 196 -29.42 3.92 4.73
N LEU A 197 -28.49 4.87 4.88
CA LEU A 197 -27.69 5.04 6.09
C LEU A 197 -28.58 5.21 7.33
N THR A 198 -29.56 6.10 7.23
CA THR A 198 -30.53 6.36 8.32
C THR A 198 -31.36 5.11 8.67
N LYS A 199 -31.80 4.37 7.63
CA LYS A 199 -32.60 3.15 7.80
C LYS A 199 -31.80 2.02 8.44
N GLN A 200 -30.52 1.88 8.08
CA GLN A 200 -29.63 0.86 8.66
C GLN A 200 -29.18 1.22 10.09
N GLY A 201 -28.96 2.49 10.37
CA GLY A 201 -28.46 2.96 11.67
C GLY A 201 -27.16 2.21 12.04
N ASP A 202 -27.11 1.62 13.23
CA ASP A 202 -25.93 0.88 13.73
C ASP A 202 -25.63 -0.43 12.97
N LYS A 203 -26.48 -0.82 12.02
CA LYS A 203 -26.23 -1.98 11.17
C LYS A 203 -25.51 -1.62 9.87
N PHE A 204 -25.36 -0.34 9.56
CA PHE A 204 -24.63 0.08 8.37
C PHE A 204 -23.19 -0.42 8.44
N GLY A 205 -22.73 -1.07 7.37
CA GLY A 205 -21.35 -1.53 7.26
C GLY A 205 -20.98 -2.76 8.12
N GLN A 206 -21.93 -3.60 8.54
CA GLN A 206 -21.61 -4.85 9.25
C GLN A 206 -20.69 -5.73 8.40
N SER A 207 -19.57 -6.19 8.98
CA SER A 207 -18.44 -6.82 8.26
C SER A 207 -18.78 -8.11 7.51
N THR A 208 -19.86 -8.83 7.90
CA THR A 208 -20.26 -10.11 7.30
C THR A 208 -21.65 -10.07 6.67
N ASP A 209 -22.23 -8.88 6.52
CA ASP A 209 -23.57 -8.69 5.95
C ASP A 209 -23.53 -7.84 4.68
N PRO A 210 -23.52 -8.45 3.47
CA PRO A 210 -23.56 -7.72 2.21
C PRO A 210 -24.78 -6.80 2.04
N THR A 211 -25.86 -7.03 2.81
CA THR A 211 -27.08 -6.21 2.76
C THR A 211 -26.97 -4.94 3.59
N SER A 212 -25.88 -4.78 4.36
CA SER A 212 -25.64 -3.63 5.23
C SER A 212 -25.13 -2.38 4.51
N ILE A 213 -24.76 -2.49 3.22
CA ILE A 213 -24.38 -1.38 2.34
C ILE A 213 -25.14 -1.43 1.02
N LEU A 214 -25.12 -0.33 0.26
CA LEU A 214 -25.55 -0.29 -1.12
C LEU A 214 -24.35 -0.32 -2.07
N TYR A 215 -24.62 -0.66 -3.31
CA TYR A 215 -23.64 -0.83 -4.38
C TYR A 215 -23.93 0.11 -5.55
N ASN A 216 -22.94 0.78 -6.08
CA ASN A 216 -23.03 1.58 -7.31
C ASN A 216 -21.91 1.25 -8.30
N GLY A 217 -21.09 0.25 -7.97
CA GLY A 217 -19.94 -0.19 -8.73
C GLY A 217 -20.18 -1.39 -9.64
N PRO A 218 -19.10 -1.93 -10.25
CA PRO A 218 -19.17 -2.99 -11.26
C PRO A 218 -19.62 -4.35 -10.74
N PHE A 219 -19.52 -4.61 -9.42
CA PHE A 219 -19.87 -5.89 -8.82
C PHE A 219 -20.73 -5.72 -7.57
N LEU A 220 -21.57 -6.73 -7.32
CA LEU A 220 -22.38 -6.87 -6.12
C LEU A 220 -21.80 -7.97 -5.25
N MET A 221 -21.53 -7.69 -3.98
CA MET A 221 -21.14 -8.72 -3.02
C MET A 221 -22.36 -9.56 -2.69
N LYS A 222 -22.32 -10.84 -3.00
CA LYS A 222 -23.43 -11.77 -2.80
C LYS A 222 -23.35 -12.50 -1.46
N SER A 223 -22.14 -12.81 -1.03
CA SER A 223 -21.91 -13.47 0.25
C SER A 223 -20.53 -13.13 0.81
N ILE A 224 -20.44 -13.13 2.14
CA ILE A 224 -19.19 -13.07 2.89
C ILE A 224 -19.32 -13.98 4.10
N THR A 225 -18.40 -14.94 4.20
CA THR A 225 -18.27 -15.83 5.35
C THR A 225 -16.85 -15.71 5.89
N ALA A 226 -16.73 -15.16 7.09
CA ALA A 226 -15.44 -14.91 7.73
C ALA A 226 -14.55 -16.16 7.74
N LYS A 227 -13.27 -15.97 7.41
CA LYS A 227 -12.24 -17.03 7.27
C LYS A 227 -12.67 -18.20 6.38
N SER A 228 -13.47 -17.93 5.36
CA SER A 228 -13.95 -18.94 4.41
C SER A 228 -13.96 -18.42 2.98
N ALA A 229 -14.94 -17.59 2.59
CA ALA A 229 -15.03 -17.10 1.22
C ALA A 229 -15.84 -15.80 1.13
N VAL A 230 -15.55 -15.05 0.06
CA VAL A 230 -16.34 -13.90 -0.40
C VAL A 230 -16.67 -14.11 -1.86
N GLU A 231 -17.93 -13.85 -2.23
CA GLU A 231 -18.40 -14.03 -3.60
C GLU A 231 -19.06 -12.74 -4.11
N TYR A 232 -18.68 -12.37 -5.34
CA TYR A 232 -19.27 -11.24 -6.06
C TYR A 232 -19.83 -11.71 -7.38
N GLN A 233 -20.82 -10.96 -7.84
CA GLN A 233 -21.43 -11.12 -9.15
C GLN A 233 -21.39 -9.78 -9.89
N LYS A 234 -21.17 -9.82 -11.21
CA LYS A 234 -21.28 -8.65 -12.08
C LYS A 234 -22.60 -7.94 -11.86
N ASN A 235 -22.55 -6.63 -11.76
CA ASN A 235 -23.74 -5.78 -11.74
C ASN A 235 -24.19 -5.54 -13.18
N GLU A 236 -25.19 -6.28 -13.64
CA GLU A 236 -25.73 -6.20 -15.01
C GLU A 236 -26.40 -4.84 -15.31
N ASN A 237 -26.67 -4.06 -14.27
CA ASN A 237 -27.27 -2.74 -14.38
C ASN A 237 -26.25 -1.60 -14.22
N TYR A 238 -24.97 -1.94 -14.06
CA TYR A 238 -23.90 -0.96 -13.92
C TYR A 238 -23.78 -0.09 -15.20
N TRP A 239 -23.58 1.22 -15.02
CA TRP A 239 -23.56 2.19 -16.11
C TRP A 239 -22.45 1.89 -17.14
N ASP A 240 -21.32 1.32 -16.71
CA ASP A 240 -20.17 0.99 -17.56
C ASP A 240 -19.96 -0.55 -17.69
N LYS A 241 -21.03 -1.31 -17.71
CA LYS A 241 -21.02 -2.78 -17.73
C LYS A 241 -20.29 -3.38 -18.93
N GLU A 242 -20.17 -2.63 -20.03
CA GLU A 242 -19.47 -3.10 -21.25
C GLU A 242 -17.96 -3.28 -20.99
N ASN A 243 -17.41 -2.58 -20.01
CA ASN A 243 -16.00 -2.69 -19.58
C ASN A 243 -15.81 -3.72 -18.45
N VAL A 244 -16.85 -4.43 -18.03
CA VAL A 244 -16.78 -5.50 -17.02
C VAL A 244 -16.85 -6.85 -17.71
N HIS A 245 -15.71 -7.57 -17.75
CA HIS A 245 -15.54 -8.81 -18.51
C HIS A 245 -15.55 -10.07 -17.62
N ILE A 246 -15.63 -9.91 -16.32
CA ILE A 246 -15.71 -10.98 -15.32
C ILE A 246 -17.17 -11.04 -14.82
N ASP A 247 -17.79 -12.22 -14.85
CA ASP A 247 -19.16 -12.38 -14.38
C ASP A 247 -19.23 -12.69 -12.88
N THR A 248 -18.27 -13.47 -12.38
CA THR A 248 -18.22 -13.88 -10.97
C THR A 248 -16.81 -13.83 -10.42
N ILE A 249 -16.70 -13.43 -9.15
CA ILE A 249 -15.46 -13.44 -8.40
C ILE A 249 -15.67 -14.26 -7.14
N LYS A 250 -14.76 -15.21 -6.89
CA LYS A 250 -14.71 -15.95 -5.63
C LYS A 250 -13.32 -15.84 -5.01
N LEU A 251 -13.26 -15.28 -3.83
CA LEU A 251 -12.05 -15.19 -3.02
C LEU A 251 -12.16 -16.15 -1.84
N SER A 252 -11.25 -17.11 -1.74
CA SER A 252 -11.19 -18.10 -0.64
C SER A 252 -10.19 -17.62 0.41
N TYR A 253 -10.50 -17.85 1.70
CA TYR A 253 -9.57 -17.49 2.76
C TYR A 253 -8.29 -18.32 2.70
N PHE A 254 -7.15 -17.66 2.83
CA PHE A 254 -5.82 -18.27 2.83
C PHE A 254 -5.04 -17.78 4.05
N ASP A 255 -4.71 -18.69 4.95
CA ASP A 255 -4.02 -18.40 6.21
C ASP A 255 -2.48 -18.29 6.08
N GLY A 256 -1.95 -18.47 4.86
CA GLY A 256 -0.51 -18.38 4.56
C GLY A 256 0.30 -19.62 4.92
N GLN A 257 -0.27 -20.66 5.54
CA GLN A 257 0.47 -21.83 6.02
C GLN A 257 0.90 -22.77 4.89
N ASP A 258 0.00 -23.14 3.99
CA ASP A 258 0.30 -24.01 2.85
C ASP A 258 0.50 -23.19 1.56
N GLN A 259 1.68 -22.57 1.44
CA GLN A 259 2.04 -21.74 0.28
C GLN A 259 2.04 -22.53 -1.04
N ASP A 260 2.33 -23.82 -1.02
CA ASP A 260 2.32 -24.69 -2.19
C ASP A 260 0.89 -24.97 -2.69
N SER A 261 -0.15 -24.76 -1.86
CA SER A 261 -1.55 -24.93 -2.25
C SER A 261 -1.98 -23.99 -3.37
N LEU A 262 -1.41 -22.78 -3.46
CA LEU A 262 -1.74 -21.82 -4.50
C LEU A 262 -1.36 -22.33 -5.89
N ALA A 263 -0.14 -22.84 -6.03
CA ALA A 263 0.33 -23.43 -7.29
C ALA A 263 -0.45 -24.70 -7.66
N ARG A 264 -0.78 -25.56 -6.69
CA ARG A 264 -1.61 -26.75 -6.93
C ARG A 264 -3.01 -26.36 -7.42
N SER A 265 -3.66 -25.44 -6.74
CA SER A 265 -5.01 -24.99 -7.12
C SER A 265 -5.02 -24.28 -8.48
N PHE A 266 -3.95 -23.56 -8.83
CA PHE A 266 -3.80 -23.00 -10.19
C PHE A 266 -3.67 -24.11 -11.25
N LYS A 267 -2.82 -25.10 -11.02
CA LYS A 267 -2.66 -26.27 -11.91
C LYS A 267 -3.98 -26.99 -12.13
N ASP A 268 -4.75 -27.20 -11.09
CA ASP A 268 -6.05 -27.85 -11.12
C ASP A 268 -7.17 -26.96 -11.67
N SER A 269 -6.84 -25.74 -12.15
CA SER A 269 -7.77 -24.74 -12.66
C SER A 269 -8.84 -24.28 -11.65
N VAL A 270 -8.56 -24.44 -10.35
CA VAL A 270 -9.38 -23.89 -9.26
C VAL A 270 -9.14 -22.40 -9.12
N TYR A 271 -7.88 -21.96 -9.21
CA TYR A 271 -7.51 -20.54 -9.16
C TYR A 271 -7.13 -20.00 -10.54
N THR A 272 -7.49 -18.74 -10.76
CA THR A 272 -7.19 -17.98 -11.98
C THR A 272 -5.73 -17.52 -12.00
N VAL A 273 -5.17 -17.26 -10.82
CA VAL A 273 -3.80 -16.79 -10.62
C VAL A 273 -3.15 -17.55 -9.45
N ALA A 274 -1.82 -17.52 -9.38
CA ALA A 274 -1.08 -18.03 -8.22
C ALA A 274 0.19 -17.25 -8.01
N ARG A 275 0.32 -16.63 -6.83
CA ARG A 275 1.62 -16.20 -6.31
C ARG A 275 2.44 -17.43 -5.96
N LEU A 276 3.71 -17.43 -6.34
CA LEU A 276 4.65 -18.47 -5.97
C LEU A 276 5.57 -17.98 -4.85
N TYR A 277 6.04 -18.94 -4.07
CA TYR A 277 6.96 -18.68 -2.96
C TYR A 277 8.25 -19.46 -3.18
N PRO A 278 9.34 -18.81 -3.62
CA PRO A 278 10.61 -19.48 -3.92
C PRO A 278 11.22 -20.25 -2.73
N THR A 279 10.82 -19.89 -1.51
CA THR A 279 11.25 -20.55 -0.27
C THR A 279 10.38 -21.75 0.13
N SER A 280 9.30 -22.04 -0.63
CA SER A 280 8.45 -23.21 -0.36
C SER A 280 9.14 -24.51 -0.78
N SER A 281 8.75 -25.61 -0.15
CA SER A 281 9.41 -26.91 -0.34
C SER A 281 9.25 -27.50 -1.75
N ASN A 282 8.18 -27.11 -2.47
CA ASN A 282 7.86 -27.64 -3.80
C ASN A 282 8.17 -26.65 -4.94
N TYR A 283 8.77 -25.50 -4.65
CA TYR A 283 9.01 -24.46 -5.66
C TYR A 283 9.80 -24.99 -6.88
N ALA A 284 10.86 -25.74 -6.67
CA ALA A 284 11.67 -26.31 -7.76
C ALA A 284 10.84 -27.24 -8.70
N GLY A 285 9.84 -27.93 -8.15
CA GLY A 285 8.89 -28.73 -8.95
C GLY A 285 7.98 -27.87 -9.79
N VAL A 286 7.43 -26.81 -9.21
CA VAL A 286 6.57 -25.82 -9.89
C VAL A 286 7.36 -25.07 -10.96
N GLU A 287 8.56 -24.62 -10.67
CA GLU A 287 9.45 -23.93 -11.61
C GLU A 287 9.77 -24.81 -12.82
N LYS A 288 10.10 -26.08 -12.59
CA LYS A 288 10.34 -27.05 -13.68
C LYS A 288 9.11 -27.27 -14.57
N GLU A 289 7.92 -27.34 -13.97
CA GLU A 289 6.65 -27.58 -14.69
C GLU A 289 6.20 -26.36 -15.48
N PHE A 290 6.32 -25.15 -14.89
CA PHE A 290 5.79 -23.89 -15.41
C PHE A 290 6.88 -22.91 -15.87
N LYS A 291 8.10 -23.37 -16.16
CA LYS A 291 9.26 -22.51 -16.42
C LYS A 291 9.01 -21.41 -17.47
N ASP A 292 8.17 -21.68 -18.49
CA ASP A 292 7.86 -20.74 -19.56
C ASP A 292 6.66 -19.83 -19.23
N ASN A 293 6.03 -20.03 -18.06
CA ASN A 293 4.82 -19.32 -17.62
C ASN A 293 5.07 -18.46 -16.36
N ILE A 294 6.19 -18.64 -15.67
CA ILE A 294 6.50 -17.82 -14.49
C ILE A 294 7.03 -16.46 -14.95
N PHE A 295 6.40 -15.42 -14.49
CA PHE A 295 6.83 -14.04 -14.67
C PHE A 295 6.82 -13.31 -13.33
N PHE A 296 7.49 -12.16 -13.26
CA PHE A 296 7.55 -11.34 -12.05
C PHE A 296 6.61 -10.14 -12.22
N THR A 297 5.75 -9.92 -11.23
CA THR A 297 4.88 -8.74 -11.20
C THR A 297 5.71 -7.48 -11.02
N PRO A 298 5.32 -6.32 -11.58
CA PRO A 298 5.95 -5.05 -11.27
C PRO A 298 5.95 -4.79 -9.75
N PRO A 299 7.00 -4.20 -9.18
CA PRO A 299 6.97 -3.77 -7.79
C PRO A 299 5.88 -2.71 -7.59
N SER A 300 5.22 -2.74 -6.43
CA SER A 300 4.26 -1.70 -6.05
C SER A 300 4.97 -0.39 -5.71
N ALA A 301 4.22 0.69 -5.55
CA ALA A 301 4.74 1.95 -5.02
C ALA A 301 5.01 1.88 -3.50
N GLY A 302 4.52 0.86 -2.80
CA GLY A 302 4.84 0.65 -1.39
C GLY A 302 6.32 0.37 -1.15
N VAL A 303 6.82 0.75 0.02
CA VAL A 303 8.20 0.57 0.45
C VAL A 303 8.28 -0.07 1.83
N ALA A 304 9.08 -1.13 1.95
CA ALA A 304 9.52 -1.67 3.23
C ALA A 304 10.86 -1.05 3.58
N VAL A 305 11.04 -0.64 4.82
CA VAL A 305 12.23 0.07 5.29
C VAL A 305 12.80 -0.56 6.55
N MET A 306 14.02 -0.19 6.87
CA MET A 306 14.57 -0.29 8.21
C MET A 306 14.46 1.09 8.87
N GLY A 307 13.67 1.18 9.93
CA GLY A 307 13.63 2.33 10.82
C GLY A 307 14.76 2.25 11.85
N VAL A 308 15.18 3.41 12.35
CA VAL A 308 16.18 3.51 13.42
C VAL A 308 15.61 4.27 14.61
N ASN A 309 15.65 3.68 15.82
CA ASN A 309 15.13 4.31 17.02
C ASN A 309 16.16 5.29 17.58
N ILE A 310 15.98 6.57 17.33
CA ILE A 310 16.92 7.63 17.77
C ILE A 310 16.78 8.00 19.25
N ASP A 311 15.68 7.57 19.90
CA ASP A 311 15.40 7.93 21.30
C ASP A 311 14.86 6.75 22.13
N ARG A 312 15.39 5.55 21.92
CA ARG A 312 14.95 4.35 22.68
C ARG A 312 15.00 4.56 24.18
N GLN A 313 13.89 4.26 24.84
CA GLN A 313 13.70 4.40 26.29
C GLN A 313 13.40 3.06 26.98
N SER A 314 12.83 2.07 26.29
CA SER A 314 12.54 0.74 26.79
C SER A 314 13.60 -0.27 26.37
N TYR A 315 13.96 -1.19 27.29
CA TYR A 315 14.97 -2.23 27.10
C TYR A 315 14.53 -3.57 27.69
N ASN A 316 13.22 -3.90 27.60
CA ASN A 316 12.70 -5.18 28.09
C ASN A 316 13.07 -6.32 27.14
N HIS A 317 13.22 -6.01 25.84
CA HIS A 317 13.61 -6.94 24.78
C HIS A 317 14.99 -6.55 24.23
N THR A 318 16.03 -6.85 25.01
CA THR A 318 17.40 -6.45 24.66
C THR A 318 18.41 -7.53 25.00
N SER A 319 19.45 -7.66 24.18
CA SER A 319 20.65 -8.44 24.46
C SER A 319 21.70 -7.67 25.28
N LYS A 320 21.52 -6.36 25.44
CA LYS A 320 22.44 -5.48 26.17
C LYS A 320 22.40 -5.78 27.67
N THR A 321 23.57 -6.00 28.28
CA THR A 321 23.69 -6.42 29.67
C THR A 321 24.15 -5.27 30.61
N SER A 322 24.48 -4.11 30.05
CA SER A 322 24.95 -2.95 30.82
C SER A 322 24.41 -1.63 30.26
N ASP A 323 24.36 -0.61 31.13
CA ASP A 323 24.00 0.75 30.72
C ASP A 323 25.06 1.37 29.76
N ALA A 324 26.31 0.93 29.89
CA ALA A 324 27.38 1.33 28.94
C ALA A 324 27.02 0.87 27.50
N GLN A 325 26.56 -0.37 27.31
CA GLN A 325 26.13 -0.88 25.99
C GLN A 325 24.90 -0.14 25.47
N LYS A 326 23.91 0.16 26.33
CA LYS A 326 22.73 0.94 25.94
C LYS A 326 23.13 2.34 25.48
N SER A 327 24.00 3.01 26.24
CA SER A 327 24.54 4.34 25.91
C SER A 327 25.37 4.31 24.62
N ALA A 328 26.19 3.29 24.43
CA ALA A 328 27.01 3.10 23.23
C ALA A 328 26.14 3.02 21.98
N THR A 329 25.08 2.20 22.01
CA THR A 329 24.13 2.05 20.89
C THR A 329 23.40 3.37 20.61
N LYS A 330 22.89 4.07 21.65
CA LYS A 330 22.21 5.35 21.46
C LYS A 330 23.13 6.39 20.81
N LYS A 331 24.37 6.51 21.26
CA LYS A 331 25.37 7.42 20.66
C LYS A 331 25.68 7.03 19.20
N ALA A 332 25.83 5.74 18.92
CA ALA A 332 26.09 5.25 17.57
C ALA A 332 24.93 5.57 16.63
N ILE A 333 23.69 5.31 17.01
CA ILE A 333 22.49 5.63 16.22
C ILE A 333 22.36 7.13 15.96
N LEU A 334 22.70 8.00 16.92
CA LEU A 334 22.67 9.45 16.73
C LEU A 334 23.81 9.98 15.83
N ASN A 335 24.87 9.18 15.60
CA ASN A 335 25.97 9.55 14.71
C ASN A 335 25.58 9.29 13.24
N LYS A 336 25.65 10.31 12.37
CA LYS A 336 25.29 10.23 10.95
C LYS A 336 26.15 9.22 10.20
N ASP A 337 27.48 9.26 10.38
CA ASP A 337 28.42 8.38 9.67
C ASP A 337 28.16 6.91 10.04
N PHE A 338 27.73 6.63 11.27
CA PHE A 338 27.31 5.28 11.66
C PHE A 338 26.06 4.80 10.92
N ARG A 339 25.04 5.64 10.79
CA ARG A 339 23.84 5.31 10.04
C ARG A 339 24.12 5.12 8.55
N GLN A 340 24.97 5.96 7.95
CA GLN A 340 25.43 5.80 6.57
C GLN A 340 26.22 4.50 6.39
N ALA A 341 27.10 4.15 7.33
CA ALA A 341 27.82 2.88 7.31
C ALA A 341 26.85 1.68 7.31
N LEU A 342 25.81 1.70 8.14
CA LEU A 342 24.76 0.66 8.14
C LEU A 342 24.05 0.61 6.79
N ASN A 343 23.65 1.76 6.24
CA ASN A 343 22.93 1.86 4.98
C ASN A 343 23.73 1.25 3.80
N PHE A 344 25.04 1.54 3.74
CA PHE A 344 25.94 0.97 2.72
C PHE A 344 26.35 -0.50 3.01
N ALA A 345 26.14 -1.00 4.24
CA ALA A 345 26.48 -2.37 4.61
C ALA A 345 25.36 -3.39 4.32
N ILE A 346 24.14 -2.94 4.03
CA ILE A 346 22.98 -3.81 3.82
C ILE A 346 22.91 -4.24 2.35
N ASP A 347 23.09 -5.54 2.08
CA ASP A 347 22.86 -6.18 0.78
C ASP A 347 21.33 -6.40 0.61
N ARG A 348 20.70 -5.44 -0.07
CA ARG A 348 19.23 -5.42 -0.31
C ARG A 348 18.81 -6.53 -1.26
N THR A 349 19.67 -6.91 -2.20
CA THR A 349 19.38 -8.02 -3.11
C THR A 349 19.29 -9.33 -2.33
N SER A 350 20.27 -9.63 -1.48
CA SER A 350 20.22 -10.81 -0.61
C SER A 350 19.05 -10.78 0.38
N TYR A 351 18.70 -9.59 0.91
CA TYR A 351 17.51 -9.39 1.76
C TYR A 351 16.23 -9.69 1.01
N SER A 352 16.06 -9.15 -0.19
CA SER A 352 14.90 -9.35 -1.06
C SER A 352 14.76 -10.80 -1.51
N ALA A 353 15.88 -11.50 -1.75
CA ALA A 353 15.88 -12.90 -2.18
C ALA A 353 15.21 -13.84 -1.19
N GLN A 354 15.16 -13.48 0.10
CA GLN A 354 14.52 -14.30 1.14
C GLN A 354 13.00 -14.46 0.93
N ILE A 355 12.39 -13.64 0.10
CA ILE A 355 10.95 -13.70 -0.21
C ILE A 355 10.66 -13.77 -1.71
N ASN A 356 11.48 -13.13 -2.54
CA ASN A 356 11.26 -13.02 -3.98
C ASN A 356 12.09 -14.04 -4.80
N GLY A 357 12.97 -14.82 -4.13
CA GLY A 357 13.94 -15.70 -4.78
C GLY A 357 15.07 -14.92 -5.44
N GLU A 358 16.10 -15.62 -5.91
CA GLU A 358 17.28 -14.98 -6.50
C GLU A 358 16.95 -14.22 -7.80
N GLU A 359 16.12 -14.79 -8.67
CA GLU A 359 15.74 -14.16 -9.94
C GLU A 359 14.88 -12.93 -9.73
N GLY A 360 13.91 -12.97 -8.81
CA GLY A 360 12.99 -11.86 -8.51
C GLY A 360 13.59 -10.77 -7.61
N ALA A 361 14.63 -11.11 -6.86
CA ALA A 361 15.18 -10.22 -5.84
C ALA A 361 15.58 -8.82 -6.35
N PRO A 362 16.31 -8.66 -7.45
CA PRO A 362 16.71 -7.34 -7.91
C PRO A 362 15.51 -6.45 -8.24
N TYR A 363 14.49 -6.99 -8.87
CA TYR A 363 13.31 -6.22 -9.31
C TYR A 363 12.54 -5.56 -8.15
N ALA A 364 12.65 -6.10 -6.94
CA ALA A 364 12.00 -5.55 -5.76
C ALA A 364 12.89 -4.60 -4.95
N VAL A 365 14.19 -4.51 -5.23
CA VAL A 365 15.09 -3.61 -4.47
C VAL A 365 14.69 -2.16 -4.65
N ARG A 366 14.72 -1.41 -3.55
CA ARG A 366 14.41 0.01 -3.50
C ARG A 366 15.49 0.79 -2.75
N ASN A 367 15.96 1.87 -3.36
CA ASN A 367 17.08 2.68 -2.85
C ASN A 367 16.62 4.02 -2.26
N THR A 368 15.38 4.45 -2.52
CA THR A 368 14.81 5.69 -1.98
C THR A 368 13.48 5.41 -1.27
N TYR A 369 13.09 6.27 -0.36
CA TYR A 369 11.81 6.12 0.36
C TYR A 369 10.63 6.43 -0.56
N VAL A 370 10.68 7.55 -1.28
CA VAL A 370 9.78 7.81 -2.41
C VAL A 370 10.30 7.06 -3.63
N PRO A 371 9.51 6.19 -4.29
CA PRO A 371 9.98 5.46 -5.46
C PRO A 371 10.50 6.39 -6.57
N PRO A 372 11.61 6.07 -7.23
CA PRO A 372 12.24 6.95 -8.23
C PRO A 372 11.31 7.39 -9.37
N THR A 373 10.39 6.51 -9.77
CA THR A 373 9.44 6.73 -10.88
C THR A 373 8.03 7.11 -10.43
N PHE A 374 7.86 7.47 -9.14
CA PHE A 374 6.54 7.77 -8.58
C PHE A 374 5.90 9.01 -9.21
N VAL A 375 6.70 10.06 -9.43
CA VAL A 375 6.29 11.28 -10.15
C VAL A 375 7.40 11.74 -11.09
N GLN A 376 7.05 12.63 -12.02
CA GLN A 376 7.98 13.25 -12.97
C GLN A 376 8.27 14.71 -12.59
N VAL A 377 9.52 15.14 -12.75
CA VAL A 377 9.98 16.51 -12.55
C VAL A 377 10.45 17.04 -13.91
N GLY A 378 9.53 17.62 -14.69
CA GLY A 378 9.78 17.94 -16.07
C GLY A 378 10.04 16.67 -16.91
N GLU A 379 11.20 16.60 -17.56
CA GLU A 379 11.61 15.44 -18.35
C GLU A 379 12.36 14.35 -17.54
N LYS A 380 12.66 14.61 -16.25
CA LYS A 380 13.40 13.71 -15.37
C LYS A 380 12.45 12.93 -14.47
N SER A 381 12.84 11.74 -14.06
CA SER A 381 12.18 11.06 -12.95
C SER A 381 12.47 11.78 -11.62
N PHE A 382 11.63 11.58 -10.62
CA PHE A 382 11.89 12.08 -9.27
C PHE A 382 13.23 11.54 -8.73
N GLY A 383 13.55 10.28 -9.00
CA GLY A 383 14.80 9.64 -8.60
C GLY A 383 16.04 10.31 -9.18
N ASP A 384 16.01 10.67 -10.48
CA ASP A 384 17.14 11.39 -11.12
C ASP A 384 17.46 12.70 -10.39
N VAL A 385 16.41 13.45 -10.02
CA VAL A 385 16.57 14.72 -9.29
C VAL A 385 17.07 14.49 -7.88
N VAL A 386 16.62 13.45 -7.20
CA VAL A 386 17.13 13.06 -5.87
C VAL A 386 18.62 12.69 -5.96
N GLU A 387 19.02 11.90 -6.95
CA GLU A 387 20.40 11.46 -7.14
C GLU A 387 21.33 12.66 -7.39
N GLU A 388 20.92 13.60 -8.25
CA GLU A 388 21.67 14.83 -8.48
C GLU A 388 21.87 15.65 -7.20
N LYS A 389 20.83 15.76 -6.35
CA LYS A 389 20.91 16.51 -5.10
C LYS A 389 21.76 15.80 -4.05
N VAL A 390 21.61 14.49 -3.89
CA VAL A 390 22.39 13.67 -2.95
C VAL A 390 23.88 13.71 -3.30
N ALA A 391 24.24 13.61 -4.60
CA ALA A 391 25.62 13.68 -5.06
C ALA A 391 26.35 14.98 -4.67
N GLY A 392 25.59 16.03 -4.38
CA GLY A 392 26.11 17.32 -3.88
C GLY A 392 26.33 17.40 -2.37
N LEU A 393 25.86 16.41 -1.60
CA LEU A 393 25.88 16.46 -0.12
C LEU A 393 27.16 15.85 0.47
N GLY A 394 27.83 14.94 -0.24
CA GLY A 394 29.06 14.34 0.24
C GLY A 394 29.75 13.45 -0.81
N ASP A 395 31.05 13.20 -0.60
CA ASP A 395 31.83 12.34 -1.50
C ASP A 395 31.36 10.87 -1.45
N GLU A 396 30.76 10.45 -0.36
CA GLU A 396 30.17 9.12 -0.15
C GLU A 396 29.03 8.84 -1.14
N TRP A 397 28.36 9.86 -1.63
CA TRP A 397 27.23 9.73 -2.57
C TRP A 397 27.65 9.75 -4.05
N LYS A 398 28.89 10.10 -4.35
CA LYS A 398 29.35 10.13 -5.74
C LYS A 398 29.30 8.74 -6.38
N GLY A 399 28.61 8.68 -7.55
CA GLY A 399 28.46 7.46 -8.34
C GLY A 399 27.53 6.42 -7.70
N VAL A 400 26.70 6.81 -6.76
CA VAL A 400 25.59 5.98 -6.25
C VAL A 400 24.45 6.09 -7.24
N ASN A 401 23.90 4.96 -7.67
CA ASN A 401 22.69 4.88 -8.47
C ASN A 401 21.51 4.58 -7.53
N LEU A 402 20.50 5.46 -7.54
CA LEU A 402 19.31 5.35 -6.69
C LEU A 402 18.08 4.77 -7.40
N ASP A 403 18.22 4.32 -8.65
CA ASP A 403 17.15 3.65 -9.37
C ASP A 403 16.70 2.35 -8.68
N ASP A 404 15.44 2.02 -8.85
CA ASP A 404 14.90 0.72 -8.45
C ASP A 404 15.44 -0.43 -9.32
N GLY A 405 15.30 -1.65 -8.83
CA GLY A 405 15.62 -2.85 -9.60
C GLY A 405 17.11 -3.24 -9.58
N GLN A 406 17.90 -2.56 -8.77
CA GLN A 406 19.31 -2.85 -8.51
C GLN A 406 19.70 -2.33 -7.13
N ASP A 407 20.78 -2.83 -6.53
CA ASP A 407 21.26 -2.37 -5.22
C ASP A 407 22.40 -1.38 -5.39
N GLY A 408 22.07 -0.10 -5.59
CA GLY A 408 23.04 0.97 -5.76
C GLY A 408 23.64 1.47 -4.47
N LEU A 409 23.05 1.10 -3.33
CA LEU A 409 23.52 1.53 -2.01
C LEU A 409 24.49 0.53 -1.38
N PHE A 410 24.36 -0.77 -1.63
CA PHE A 410 25.30 -1.74 -1.06
C PHE A 410 26.72 -1.54 -1.58
N ASN A 411 27.61 -1.08 -0.70
CA ASN A 411 29.02 -0.85 -1.03
C ASN A 411 29.91 -1.02 0.20
N ALA A 412 30.61 -2.16 0.27
CA ALA A 412 31.42 -2.51 1.42
C ALA A 412 32.56 -1.50 1.70
N GLU A 413 33.15 -0.88 0.67
CA GLU A 413 34.23 0.08 0.87
C GLU A 413 33.71 1.41 1.42
N LYS A 414 32.57 1.91 0.90
CA LYS A 414 31.90 3.08 1.47
C LYS A 414 31.43 2.81 2.91
N ALA A 415 30.83 1.66 3.16
CA ALA A 415 30.41 1.26 4.50
C ALA A 415 31.55 1.30 5.52
N LYS A 416 32.72 0.75 5.16
CA LYS A 416 33.91 0.76 6.01
C LYS A 416 34.48 2.16 6.19
N ALA A 417 34.46 2.99 5.15
CA ALA A 417 34.97 4.36 5.21
C ALA A 417 34.12 5.21 6.18
N GLU A 418 32.77 5.16 6.05
CA GLU A 418 31.88 5.87 6.96
C GLU A 418 31.96 5.30 8.38
N PHE A 419 32.05 3.98 8.53
CA PHE A 419 32.24 3.36 9.82
C PHE A 419 33.55 3.79 10.51
N ALA A 420 34.64 3.96 9.76
CA ALA A 420 35.89 4.44 10.32
C ALA A 420 35.81 5.86 10.91
N LYS A 421 35.05 6.76 10.23
CA LYS A 421 34.74 8.10 10.74
C LYS A 421 33.91 8.00 12.03
N ALA A 422 32.81 7.24 11.99
CA ALA A 422 31.94 7.01 13.13
C ALA A 422 32.70 6.43 14.33
N LYS A 423 33.52 5.39 14.11
CA LYS A 423 34.30 4.73 15.14
C LYS A 423 35.26 5.68 15.82
N ALA A 424 35.96 6.53 15.07
CA ALA A 424 36.88 7.52 15.62
C ALA A 424 36.15 8.54 16.52
N ALA A 425 34.98 9.05 16.08
CA ALA A 425 34.16 9.97 16.85
C ALA A 425 33.61 9.32 18.13
N LEU A 426 33.06 8.12 18.02
CA LEU A 426 32.47 7.38 19.14
C LEU A 426 33.53 6.98 20.19
N GLN A 427 34.73 6.57 19.77
CA GLN A 427 35.84 6.27 20.68
C GLN A 427 36.30 7.52 21.43
N ALA A 428 36.31 8.69 20.80
CA ALA A 428 36.62 9.96 21.47
C ALA A 428 35.58 10.32 22.58
N GLU A 429 34.37 9.79 22.46
CA GLU A 429 33.29 9.89 23.45
C GLU A 429 33.31 8.74 24.48
N GLY A 430 34.32 7.87 24.47
CA GLY A 430 34.46 6.73 25.35
C GLY A 430 33.51 5.56 25.08
N VAL A 431 33.03 5.43 23.83
CA VAL A 431 32.21 4.30 23.42
C VAL A 431 33.07 3.06 23.22
N GLU A 432 32.63 1.95 23.82
CA GLU A 432 33.23 0.62 23.64
C GLU A 432 32.49 -0.16 22.56
N PHE A 433 33.21 -1.03 21.83
CA PHE A 433 32.68 -1.88 20.77
C PHE A 433 32.65 -3.35 21.22
N PRO A 434 31.79 -4.21 20.65
CA PRO A 434 30.87 -3.92 19.54
C PRO A 434 29.65 -3.09 19.95
N ILE A 435 29.05 -2.39 18.96
CA ILE A 435 27.72 -1.80 19.08
C ILE A 435 26.68 -2.90 18.86
N HIS A 436 25.75 -3.04 19.80
CA HIS A 436 24.68 -4.03 19.77
C HIS A 436 23.37 -3.41 19.27
N LEU A 437 22.79 -3.94 18.18
CA LEU A 437 21.53 -3.48 17.59
C LEU A 437 20.45 -4.53 17.76
N ASP A 438 19.50 -4.31 18.64
CA ASP A 438 18.34 -5.21 18.80
C ASP A 438 17.36 -5.04 17.63
N LEU A 439 17.07 -6.15 16.94
CA LEU A 439 16.13 -6.25 15.82
C LEU A 439 15.01 -7.24 16.17
N PRO A 440 13.80 -6.76 16.52
CA PRO A 440 12.68 -7.65 16.85
C PRO A 440 12.07 -8.28 15.59
N VAL A 441 11.66 -9.54 15.69
CA VAL A 441 11.00 -10.30 14.63
C VAL A 441 9.94 -11.26 15.18
N ALA A 442 8.86 -11.44 14.43
CA ALA A 442 7.87 -12.49 14.73
C ALA A 442 8.47 -13.86 14.44
N GLN A 443 8.66 -14.69 15.48
CA GLN A 443 9.28 -16.02 15.39
C GLN A 443 8.52 -16.99 14.49
N THR A 444 7.21 -16.78 14.32
CA THR A 444 6.33 -17.60 13.47
C THR A 444 6.41 -17.22 11.99
N SER A 445 6.91 -16.02 11.67
CA SER A 445 7.08 -15.53 10.30
C SER A 445 8.46 -15.93 9.74
N LYS A 446 8.53 -17.10 9.13
CA LYS A 446 9.77 -17.58 8.50
C LYS A 446 10.40 -16.58 7.51
N PRO A 447 9.63 -15.88 6.64
CA PRO A 447 10.19 -14.85 5.77
C PRO A 447 10.81 -13.66 6.54
N MET A 448 10.20 -13.24 7.66
CA MET A 448 10.73 -12.15 8.49
C MET A 448 12.04 -12.57 9.16
N VAL A 449 12.07 -13.76 9.75
CA VAL A 449 13.29 -14.31 10.38
C VAL A 449 14.43 -14.45 9.37
N ASN A 450 14.16 -14.98 8.17
CA ASN A 450 15.18 -15.14 7.13
C ASN A 450 15.73 -13.80 6.66
N ARG A 451 14.87 -12.79 6.45
CA ARG A 451 15.28 -11.43 6.09
C ARG A 451 16.16 -10.78 7.17
N ALA A 452 15.77 -10.93 8.44
CA ALA A 452 16.56 -10.43 9.56
C ALA A 452 17.94 -11.10 9.64
N GLN A 453 18.03 -12.39 9.38
CA GLN A 453 19.30 -13.12 9.29
C GLN A 453 20.16 -12.65 8.13
N SER A 454 19.56 -12.39 6.96
CA SER A 454 20.27 -11.83 5.80
C SER A 454 20.85 -10.45 6.12
N LEU A 455 20.06 -9.56 6.74
CA LEU A 455 20.49 -8.23 7.19
C LEU A 455 21.66 -8.35 8.18
N LYS A 456 21.52 -9.18 9.21
CA LYS A 456 22.58 -9.48 10.20
C LYS A 456 23.87 -9.92 9.52
N GLN A 457 23.80 -10.92 8.63
CA GLN A 457 24.97 -11.46 7.93
C GLN A 457 25.64 -10.38 7.07
N SER A 458 24.87 -9.57 6.36
CA SER A 458 25.39 -8.49 5.52
C SER A 458 26.13 -7.44 6.34
N VAL A 459 25.53 -6.93 7.40
CA VAL A 459 26.12 -5.92 8.27
C VAL A 459 27.36 -6.43 8.98
N GLU A 460 27.29 -7.59 9.63
CA GLU A 460 28.40 -8.16 10.40
C GLU A 460 29.57 -8.59 9.50
N LYS A 461 29.30 -9.11 8.29
CA LYS A 461 30.34 -9.44 7.31
C LYS A 461 31.05 -8.20 6.79
N THR A 462 30.31 -7.10 6.59
CA THR A 462 30.84 -5.87 6.00
C THR A 462 31.61 -5.04 7.01
N LEU A 463 31.07 -4.84 8.22
CA LEU A 463 31.65 -3.97 9.25
C LEU A 463 32.51 -4.71 10.28
N GLY A 464 32.37 -6.04 10.38
CA GLY A 464 33.01 -6.89 11.38
C GLY A 464 32.15 -7.04 12.65
N ALA A 465 31.93 -8.28 13.11
CA ALA A 465 31.16 -8.56 14.32
C ALA A 465 31.84 -8.01 15.61
N GLU A 466 33.14 -7.75 15.57
CA GLU A 466 33.88 -7.07 16.61
C GLU A 466 33.56 -5.56 16.71
N ASN A 467 32.86 -5.02 15.72
CA ASN A 467 32.44 -3.63 15.63
C ASN A 467 30.94 -3.44 15.79
N VAL A 468 30.13 -4.24 15.08
CA VAL A 468 28.66 -4.16 15.11
C VAL A 468 28.08 -5.57 15.16
N VAL A 469 27.13 -5.79 16.08
CA VAL A 469 26.38 -7.03 16.21
C VAL A 469 24.90 -6.71 16.04
N VAL A 470 24.21 -7.42 15.16
CA VAL A 470 22.75 -7.36 15.05
C VAL A 470 22.16 -8.50 15.88
N ASP A 471 21.47 -8.14 16.93
CA ASP A 471 20.86 -9.09 17.87
C ASP A 471 19.39 -9.30 17.53
N ILE A 472 19.08 -10.42 16.87
CA ILE A 472 17.71 -10.77 16.46
C ILE A 472 16.92 -11.20 17.68
N GLN A 473 15.90 -10.43 18.05
CA GLN A 473 14.98 -10.68 19.16
C GLN A 473 13.71 -11.37 18.64
N GLN A 474 13.68 -12.71 18.74
CA GLN A 474 12.52 -13.51 18.31
C GLN A 474 11.43 -13.51 19.39
N MET A 475 10.20 -13.16 19.01
CA MET A 475 9.06 -13.04 19.90
C MET A 475 7.75 -13.46 19.22
N SER A 476 6.63 -13.46 19.94
CA SER A 476 5.32 -13.63 19.34
C SER A 476 4.99 -12.45 18.39
N GLU A 477 4.05 -12.64 17.47
CA GLU A 477 3.60 -11.55 16.59
C GLU A 477 2.93 -10.42 17.37
N ASP A 478 2.12 -10.77 18.37
CA ASP A 478 1.48 -9.81 19.26
C ASP A 478 2.52 -8.98 20.04
N ASP A 479 3.55 -9.64 20.61
CA ASP A 479 4.62 -8.91 21.31
C ASP A 479 5.39 -7.99 20.38
N LEU A 480 5.68 -8.44 19.13
CA LEU A 480 6.32 -7.61 18.12
C LEU A 480 5.52 -6.34 17.86
N TYR A 481 4.23 -6.47 17.57
CA TYR A 481 3.40 -5.31 17.28
C TYR A 481 3.20 -4.41 18.51
N ASN A 482 3.13 -4.95 19.71
CA ASN A 482 3.00 -4.18 20.95
C ASN A 482 4.23 -3.31 21.26
N ILE A 483 5.42 -3.69 20.80
CA ILE A 483 6.68 -2.92 20.99
C ILE A 483 7.10 -2.14 19.73
N THR A 484 6.30 -2.17 18.67
CA THR A 484 6.50 -1.45 17.41
C THR A 484 5.22 -0.70 17.04
N TYR A 485 4.47 -1.19 16.07
CA TYR A 485 3.34 -0.52 15.45
C TYR A 485 2.20 -0.10 16.39
N TYR A 486 1.92 -0.93 17.44
CA TYR A 486 0.88 -0.64 18.44
C TYR A 486 1.44 -0.09 19.75
N ALA A 487 2.71 0.25 19.83
CA ALA A 487 3.26 0.89 21.00
C ALA A 487 2.45 2.17 21.32
N PRO A 488 2.02 2.36 22.57
CA PRO A 488 1.12 3.46 22.94
C PRO A 488 1.76 4.85 22.82
N ASN A 489 3.07 4.91 22.83
CA ASN A 489 3.90 6.12 22.72
C ASN A 489 5.35 5.72 22.39
N ALA A 490 6.20 6.70 22.08
CA ALA A 490 7.61 6.46 21.76
C ALA A 490 8.40 5.75 22.87
N ALA A 491 8.05 5.94 24.15
CA ALA A 491 8.70 5.24 25.24
C ALA A 491 8.41 3.72 25.25
N GLY A 492 7.34 3.27 24.58
CA GLY A 492 7.01 1.87 24.40
C GLY A 492 7.74 1.19 23.24
N GLU A 493 8.39 1.95 22.36
CA GLU A 493 9.17 1.42 21.23
C GLU A 493 10.47 0.77 21.73
N ASP A 494 10.50 -0.57 21.75
CA ASP A 494 11.54 -1.35 22.44
C ASP A 494 12.47 -2.09 21.45
N TRP A 495 13.14 -1.33 20.62
CA TRP A 495 14.05 -1.81 19.56
C TRP A 495 15.08 -0.73 19.21
N ASP A 496 16.21 -1.11 18.59
CA ASP A 496 17.21 -0.18 18.03
C ASP A 496 17.02 0.02 16.52
N ILE A 497 16.76 -1.06 15.81
CA ILE A 497 16.38 -1.07 14.40
C ILE A 497 15.14 -1.95 14.20
N SER A 498 14.25 -1.56 13.31
CA SER A 498 13.03 -2.32 13.00
C SER A 498 12.83 -2.45 11.50
N THR A 499 12.47 -3.66 11.04
CA THR A 499 12.05 -3.93 9.65
C THR A 499 10.55 -4.25 9.56
N ALA A 500 9.81 -4.01 10.65
CA ALA A 500 8.35 -4.18 10.72
C ALA A 500 7.58 -2.94 10.23
N VAL A 501 8.24 -2.03 9.51
CA VAL A 501 7.70 -0.75 9.05
C VAL A 501 7.79 -0.62 7.53
N GLY A 502 6.85 0.13 6.97
CA GLY A 502 6.76 0.40 5.55
C GLY A 502 5.59 1.34 5.26
N TRP A 503 5.51 1.83 4.04
CA TRP A 503 4.48 2.76 3.62
C TRP A 503 3.93 2.41 2.24
N ASN A 504 2.62 2.58 2.07
CA ASN A 504 1.96 2.59 0.78
C ASN A 504 1.40 4.00 0.54
N PRO A 505 1.58 4.57 -0.66
CA PRO A 505 1.14 5.93 -0.91
C PRO A 505 -0.39 6.03 -0.97
N ASP A 506 -0.95 7.03 -0.30
CA ASP A 506 -2.39 7.29 -0.30
C ASP A 506 -2.84 8.09 -1.52
N TYR A 507 -1.96 8.98 -2.02
CA TYR A 507 -2.24 9.85 -3.18
C TYR A 507 -0.96 10.14 -3.97
N GLN A 508 -1.11 10.58 -5.22
CA GLN A 508 0.01 10.72 -6.16
C GLN A 508 0.73 12.06 -6.02
N ASP A 509 1.46 12.20 -4.92
CA ASP A 509 2.34 13.34 -4.63
C ASP A 509 3.42 12.87 -3.63
N PRO A 510 4.70 13.30 -3.73
CA PRO A 510 5.75 12.89 -2.81
C PRO A 510 5.46 13.19 -1.33
N SER A 511 4.57 14.15 -1.04
CA SER A 511 4.13 14.47 0.31
C SER A 511 3.52 13.28 1.04
N THR A 512 2.87 12.34 0.32
CA THR A 512 2.29 11.13 0.93
C THR A 512 3.34 10.28 1.68
N TYR A 513 4.61 10.36 1.28
CA TYR A 513 5.73 9.66 1.94
C TYR A 513 6.46 10.55 2.94
N LEU A 514 6.64 11.83 2.62
CA LEU A 514 7.58 12.68 3.36
C LEU A 514 6.90 13.47 4.47
N ASP A 515 5.64 13.88 4.30
CA ASP A 515 4.91 14.63 5.33
C ASP A 515 4.69 13.80 6.60
N ILE A 516 4.55 12.48 6.46
CA ILE A 516 4.37 11.56 7.59
C ILE A 516 5.62 11.39 8.46
N LEU A 517 6.78 11.83 8.00
CA LEU A 517 8.04 11.79 8.75
C LEU A 517 8.38 13.12 9.42
N LYS A 518 7.54 14.16 9.27
CA LYS A 518 7.71 15.43 9.99
C LYS A 518 7.62 15.21 11.49
N THR A 519 8.35 16.00 12.26
CA THR A 519 8.33 15.92 13.74
C THR A 519 6.94 16.15 14.33
N THR A 520 6.02 16.76 13.56
CA THR A 520 4.61 16.94 13.93
C THR A 520 3.73 15.73 13.66
N ALA A 521 4.21 14.73 12.92
CA ALA A 521 3.49 13.49 12.62
C ALA A 521 3.82 12.39 13.65
N ALA A 522 3.43 12.64 14.91
CA ALA A 522 3.85 11.86 16.07
C ALA A 522 3.66 10.34 15.93
N GLU A 523 2.55 9.88 15.31
CA GLU A 523 2.26 8.46 15.17
C GLU A 523 3.28 7.73 14.28
N THR A 524 3.68 8.34 13.18
CA THR A 524 4.64 7.74 12.24
C THR A 524 6.07 7.93 12.68
N THR A 525 6.45 9.10 13.23
CA THR A 525 7.80 9.29 13.79
C THR A 525 8.07 8.38 14.97
N LYS A 526 7.06 8.10 15.82
CA LYS A 526 7.13 7.06 16.85
C LYS A 526 7.54 5.72 16.25
N THR A 527 6.78 5.24 15.28
CA THR A 527 6.94 3.89 14.70
C THR A 527 8.21 3.73 13.85
N TYR A 528 8.66 4.79 13.17
CA TYR A 528 9.82 4.73 12.28
C TYR A 528 11.13 5.13 12.95
N LEU A 529 11.06 6.06 13.90
CA LEU A 529 12.24 6.74 14.47
C LEU A 529 12.28 6.72 16.00
N GLY A 530 11.26 6.17 16.66
CA GLY A 530 11.21 5.99 18.10
C GLY A 530 11.10 7.30 18.91
N PHE A 531 10.54 8.37 18.31
CA PHE A 531 10.34 9.63 19.02
C PHE A 531 8.99 10.27 18.70
N GLU A 532 8.55 11.19 19.57
CA GLU A 532 7.34 12.00 19.39
C GLU A 532 7.63 13.46 19.71
N GLY A 533 7.05 14.35 18.89
CA GLY A 533 7.02 15.80 19.11
C GLY A 533 8.25 16.54 18.63
N ALA A 534 8.01 17.76 18.15
CA ALA A 534 9.03 18.64 17.58
C ALA A 534 10.10 19.09 18.60
N ASP A 535 9.81 19.03 19.89
CA ASP A 535 10.74 19.41 20.96
C ASP A 535 11.69 18.28 21.41
N ASN A 536 11.57 17.07 20.79
CA ASN A 536 12.42 15.94 21.14
C ASN A 536 13.92 16.25 20.91
N ALA A 537 14.74 16.01 21.93
CA ALA A 537 16.16 16.36 21.89
C ALA A 537 16.96 15.53 20.87
N ALA A 538 16.63 14.24 20.70
CA ALA A 538 17.29 13.37 19.74
C ALA A 538 16.92 13.76 18.29
N ALA A 539 15.65 14.11 18.04
CA ALA A 539 15.21 14.62 16.76
C ALA A 539 15.95 15.92 16.37
N LYS A 540 16.11 16.85 17.29
CA LYS A 540 16.91 18.07 17.08
C LYS A 540 18.38 17.75 16.82
N GLN A 541 18.96 16.81 17.58
CA GLN A 541 20.36 16.42 17.42
C GLN A 541 20.64 15.81 16.02
N VAL A 542 19.73 15.03 15.46
CA VAL A 542 19.88 14.47 14.11
C VAL A 542 19.43 15.43 12.99
N GLY A 543 18.95 16.64 13.35
CA GLY A 543 18.63 17.71 12.40
C GLY A 543 17.25 17.63 11.77
N MET A 544 16.25 17.00 12.40
CA MET A 544 14.89 16.88 11.86
C MET A 544 14.23 18.25 11.57
N GLU A 545 14.64 19.32 12.25
CA GLU A 545 14.15 20.68 11.96
C GLU A 545 14.42 21.12 10.52
N GLU A 546 15.55 20.69 9.95
CA GLU A 546 15.87 20.96 8.54
C GLU A 546 14.99 20.11 7.60
N PHE A 547 14.72 18.87 7.95
CA PHE A 547 13.78 18.03 7.18
C PHE A 547 12.38 18.66 7.16
N ASP A 548 11.86 19.05 8.34
CA ASP A 548 10.56 19.73 8.44
C ASP A 548 10.51 20.99 7.58
N ARG A 549 11.58 21.81 7.61
CA ARG A 549 11.68 23.03 6.79
C ARG A 549 11.60 22.71 5.29
N LEU A 550 12.34 21.70 4.82
CA LEU A 550 12.35 21.28 3.41
C LEU A 550 10.98 20.78 2.95
N VAL A 551 10.33 19.95 3.78
CA VAL A 551 8.97 19.44 3.50
C VAL A 551 7.96 20.58 3.49
N ASP A 552 8.01 21.49 4.46
CA ASP A 552 7.10 22.65 4.53
C ASP A 552 7.27 23.60 3.35
N GLU A 553 8.51 23.81 2.88
CA GLU A 553 8.77 24.65 1.68
C GLU A 553 8.25 23.98 0.40
N ALA A 554 8.33 22.65 0.31
CA ALA A 554 7.74 21.90 -0.79
C ALA A 554 6.21 21.94 -0.75
N GLY A 555 5.62 21.76 0.45
CA GLY A 555 4.16 21.81 0.65
C GLY A 555 3.52 23.16 0.32
N LYS A 556 4.25 24.28 0.50
CA LYS A 556 3.82 25.63 0.15
C LYS A 556 3.85 25.92 -1.37
N GLU A 557 4.57 25.12 -2.13
CA GLU A 557 4.58 25.27 -3.60
C GLU A 557 3.33 24.61 -4.18
N THR A 558 2.39 25.41 -4.64
CA THR A 558 1.09 24.97 -5.17
C THR A 558 0.83 25.43 -6.60
N SER A 559 1.69 26.31 -7.13
CA SER A 559 1.52 26.93 -8.43
C SER A 559 2.26 26.20 -9.56
N ASP A 560 3.39 25.56 -9.25
CA ASP A 560 4.23 24.81 -10.20
C ASP A 560 4.57 23.44 -9.64
N VAL A 561 3.92 22.42 -10.21
CA VAL A 561 4.06 21.03 -9.78
C VAL A 561 5.49 20.52 -9.93
N ALA A 562 6.21 20.90 -11.01
CA ALA A 562 7.60 20.51 -11.21
C ALA A 562 8.50 21.10 -10.13
N THR A 563 8.38 22.38 -9.83
CA THR A 563 9.10 23.05 -8.74
C THR A 563 8.73 22.45 -7.37
N ARG A 564 7.45 22.11 -7.16
CA ARG A 564 7.02 21.39 -5.94
C ARG A 564 7.76 20.06 -5.77
N TYR A 565 7.79 19.25 -6.81
CA TYR A 565 8.44 17.92 -6.76
C TYR A 565 9.96 18.06 -6.64
N GLU A 566 10.56 19.07 -7.24
CA GLU A 566 11.99 19.38 -7.07
C GLU A 566 12.34 19.72 -5.61
N LYS A 567 11.47 20.46 -4.91
CA LYS A 567 11.63 20.76 -3.48
C LYS A 567 11.46 19.49 -2.62
N TYR A 568 10.48 18.64 -2.91
CA TYR A 568 10.36 17.33 -2.24
C TYR A 568 11.57 16.43 -2.51
N ALA A 569 12.16 16.48 -3.69
CA ALA A 569 13.40 15.76 -3.98
C ALA A 569 14.58 16.23 -3.11
N ALA A 570 14.60 17.51 -2.70
CA ALA A 570 15.58 17.99 -1.72
C ALA A 570 15.35 17.40 -0.32
N ALA A 571 14.09 17.27 0.12
CA ALA A 571 13.76 16.62 1.38
C ALA A 571 14.10 15.13 1.36
N GLN A 572 13.80 14.43 0.25
CA GLN A 572 14.21 13.03 0.05
C GLN A 572 15.74 12.88 0.05
N ALA A 573 16.47 13.78 -0.60
CA ALA A 573 17.95 13.76 -0.62
C ALA A 573 18.50 13.93 0.80
N TRP A 574 17.94 14.84 1.59
CA TRP A 574 18.30 15.02 2.99
C TRP A 574 18.05 13.75 3.80
N LEU A 575 16.88 13.10 3.63
CA LEU A 575 16.51 11.86 4.33
C LEU A 575 17.48 10.71 3.98
N THR A 576 17.82 10.58 2.71
CA THR A 576 18.78 9.60 2.20
C THR A 576 20.18 9.83 2.80
N ASP A 577 20.67 11.08 2.78
CA ASP A 577 21.97 11.46 3.33
C ASP A 577 22.05 11.23 4.84
N ASN A 578 20.98 11.48 5.58
CA ASN A 578 20.96 11.23 7.01
C ASN A 578 20.72 9.77 7.39
N SER A 579 20.32 8.91 6.43
CA SER A 579 20.08 7.47 6.61
C SER A 579 19.22 7.15 7.86
N LEU A 580 18.19 7.97 8.12
CA LEU A 580 17.27 7.79 9.24
C LEU A 580 16.19 6.75 8.94
N VAL A 581 15.68 6.72 7.71
CA VAL A 581 14.79 5.70 7.19
C VAL A 581 15.50 5.05 6.03
N VAL A 582 15.83 3.77 6.16
CA VAL A 582 16.64 3.03 5.19
C VAL A 582 15.73 2.17 4.31
N PRO A 583 15.50 2.54 3.04
CA PRO A 583 14.71 1.73 2.11
C PRO A 583 15.37 0.38 1.88
N LEU A 584 14.56 -0.67 1.79
CA LEU A 584 15.02 -2.06 1.57
C LEU A 584 14.47 -2.63 0.27
N MET A 585 13.14 -2.65 0.14
CA MET A 585 12.45 -3.25 -1.01
C MET A 585 11.05 -2.69 -1.19
N ALA A 586 10.47 -2.86 -2.37
CA ALA A 586 9.06 -2.60 -2.62
C ALA A 586 8.17 -3.53 -1.76
N ASN A 587 7.02 -3.06 -1.32
CA ASN A 587 6.08 -3.82 -0.51
C ASN A 587 4.62 -3.63 -1.03
N PRO A 588 3.99 -4.64 -1.63
CA PRO A 588 4.55 -5.94 -1.99
C PRO A 588 5.67 -5.85 -3.04
N GLY A 589 6.61 -6.78 -2.96
CA GLY A 589 7.71 -6.87 -3.90
C GLY A 589 7.34 -7.56 -5.22
N ALA A 590 8.29 -7.67 -6.14
CA ALA A 590 8.15 -8.38 -7.40
C ALA A 590 8.12 -9.90 -7.15
N ALA A 591 6.92 -10.46 -6.95
CA ALA A 591 6.76 -11.89 -6.72
C ALA A 591 6.71 -12.67 -8.04
N PRO A 592 7.23 -13.90 -8.07
CA PRO A 592 6.97 -14.82 -9.18
C PRO A 592 5.50 -15.23 -9.18
N PHE A 593 4.90 -15.29 -10.37
CA PHE A 593 3.46 -15.40 -10.54
C PHE A 593 3.09 -16.32 -11.71
N LEU A 594 1.97 -17.01 -11.57
CA LEU A 594 1.27 -17.70 -12.67
C LEU A 594 -0.09 -17.04 -12.87
N SER A 595 -0.54 -16.86 -14.11
CA SER A 595 -1.78 -16.15 -14.40
C SER A 595 -2.50 -16.65 -15.64
N ARG A 596 -3.83 -16.56 -15.61
CA ARG A 596 -4.73 -16.60 -16.76
C ARG A 596 -5.43 -15.25 -17.00
N VAL A 597 -4.96 -14.18 -16.34
CA VAL A 597 -5.41 -12.82 -16.64
C VAL A 597 -4.62 -12.29 -17.82
N GLU A 598 -5.29 -11.65 -18.77
CA GLU A 598 -4.64 -10.97 -19.89
C GLU A 598 -3.74 -9.85 -19.33
N PRO A 599 -2.43 -9.88 -19.62
CA PRO A 599 -1.49 -8.91 -19.06
C PRO A 599 -1.90 -7.47 -19.35
N PHE A 600 -1.86 -6.64 -18.32
CA PHE A 600 -2.14 -5.19 -18.37
C PHE A 600 -3.54 -4.81 -18.89
N SER A 601 -4.51 -5.74 -18.83
CA SER A 601 -5.91 -5.45 -19.18
C SER A 601 -6.68 -4.71 -18.07
N GLY A 602 -6.26 -4.82 -16.82
CA GLY A 602 -6.89 -4.14 -15.68
C GLY A 602 -6.51 -2.67 -15.55
N ALA A 603 -7.21 -1.95 -14.69
CA ALA A 603 -6.80 -0.61 -14.28
C ALA A 603 -5.41 -0.63 -13.64
N TYR A 604 -4.65 0.44 -13.84
CA TYR A 604 -3.37 0.61 -13.19
C TYR A 604 -3.45 1.75 -12.19
N ALA A 605 -3.30 1.44 -10.92
CA ALA A 605 -3.25 2.43 -9.85
C ALA A 605 -2.16 2.07 -8.84
N GLN A 606 -1.39 3.05 -8.45
CA GLN A 606 -0.38 2.95 -7.39
C GLN A 606 -0.85 3.55 -6.08
N THR A 607 -1.93 4.32 -6.11
CA THR A 607 -2.49 5.08 -4.98
C THR A 607 -4.00 4.91 -4.90
N GLY A 608 -4.59 5.30 -3.78
CA GLY A 608 -6.02 5.15 -3.55
C GLY A 608 -6.40 3.70 -3.20
N ASN A 609 -7.68 3.38 -3.24
CA ASN A 609 -8.18 2.06 -2.83
C ASN A 609 -8.45 1.11 -4.00
N LYS A 610 -8.62 1.63 -5.24
CA LYS A 610 -8.84 0.82 -6.44
C LYS A 610 -7.52 0.41 -7.11
N THR A 611 -6.71 -0.38 -6.39
CA THR A 611 -5.40 -0.78 -6.86
C THR A 611 -5.47 -1.89 -7.91
N SER A 612 -4.41 -2.02 -8.71
CA SER A 612 -4.33 -3.00 -9.80
C SER A 612 -4.50 -4.46 -9.38
N SER A 613 -4.23 -4.78 -8.12
CA SER A 613 -4.35 -6.16 -7.60
C SER A 613 -5.74 -6.51 -7.09
N THR A 614 -6.57 -5.54 -6.73
CA THR A 614 -7.85 -5.74 -6.05
C THR A 614 -9.07 -5.25 -6.82
N TYR A 615 -8.87 -4.43 -7.86
CA TYR A 615 -9.93 -3.90 -8.69
C TYR A 615 -10.09 -4.69 -9.98
N PHE A 616 -11.22 -5.37 -10.17
CA PHE A 616 -11.44 -6.34 -11.24
C PHE A 616 -12.14 -5.78 -12.49
N LYS A 617 -12.66 -4.55 -12.44
CA LYS A 617 -13.14 -3.87 -13.65
C LYS A 617 -12.03 -3.84 -14.71
N TYR A 618 -12.36 -3.97 -15.95
CA TYR A 618 -11.45 -4.05 -17.11
C TYR A 618 -10.65 -5.35 -17.25
N MET A 619 -10.43 -6.14 -16.20
CA MET A 619 -9.68 -7.38 -16.29
C MET A 619 -10.32 -8.35 -17.28
N LYS A 620 -9.50 -8.94 -18.14
CA LYS A 620 -9.90 -9.98 -19.11
C LYS A 620 -9.19 -11.28 -18.78
N LEU A 621 -9.91 -12.39 -18.92
CA LEU A 621 -9.37 -13.71 -18.67
C LEU A 621 -9.03 -14.43 -19.99
N LYS A 622 -7.96 -15.22 -19.94
CA LYS A 622 -7.52 -16.11 -21.04
C LYS A 622 -7.89 -17.56 -20.70
N SER A 623 -8.10 -18.37 -21.73
CA SER A 623 -8.27 -19.83 -21.57
C SER A 623 -6.96 -20.51 -21.15
N ASP A 624 -5.84 -20.00 -21.63
CA ASP A 624 -4.52 -20.58 -21.45
C ASP A 624 -3.70 -19.78 -20.43
N THR A 625 -2.76 -20.46 -19.79
CA THR A 625 -1.80 -19.82 -18.90
C THR A 625 -0.93 -18.84 -19.69
N VAL A 626 -0.78 -17.63 -19.17
CA VAL A 626 0.10 -16.59 -19.75
C VAL A 626 1.53 -17.10 -19.77
N THR A 627 2.22 -16.93 -20.91
CA THR A 627 3.64 -17.24 -21.00
C THR A 627 4.47 -16.02 -20.56
N LYS A 628 5.68 -16.26 -20.04
CA LYS A 628 6.64 -15.18 -19.74
C LYS A 628 6.87 -14.29 -20.97
N LYS A 629 7.02 -14.90 -22.14
CA LYS A 629 7.20 -14.17 -23.41
C LYS A 629 6.03 -13.26 -23.73
N ASP A 630 4.79 -13.74 -23.58
CA ASP A 630 3.59 -12.93 -23.85
C ASP A 630 3.49 -11.79 -22.83
N TYR A 631 3.81 -12.06 -21.56
CA TYR A 631 3.82 -11.05 -20.52
C TYR A 631 4.86 -9.95 -20.81
N ASP A 632 6.11 -10.33 -21.11
CA ASP A 632 7.19 -9.39 -21.40
C ASP A 632 6.87 -8.53 -22.63
N SER A 633 6.35 -9.13 -23.70
CA SER A 633 5.93 -8.41 -24.91
C SER A 633 4.77 -7.46 -24.65
N ALA A 634 3.79 -7.88 -23.84
CA ALA A 634 2.68 -7.02 -23.44
C ALA A 634 3.15 -5.87 -22.57
N ARG A 635 4.14 -6.10 -21.69
CA ARG A 635 4.73 -5.08 -20.83
C ARG A 635 5.44 -3.99 -21.63
N GLU A 636 6.28 -4.37 -22.60
CA GLU A 636 6.98 -3.42 -23.47
C GLU A 636 5.98 -2.53 -24.23
N LYS A 637 4.93 -3.14 -24.81
CA LYS A 637 3.87 -2.41 -25.49
C LYS A 637 3.15 -1.46 -24.53
N TRP A 638 2.74 -1.96 -23.37
CA TRP A 638 2.02 -1.18 -22.35
C TRP A 638 2.84 0.02 -21.81
N LEU A 639 4.14 -0.16 -21.58
CA LEU A 639 5.02 0.94 -21.13
C LEU A 639 5.04 2.09 -22.13
N LYS A 640 5.13 1.77 -23.44
CA LYS A 640 5.11 2.77 -24.50
C LYS A 640 3.74 3.48 -24.59
N GLU A 641 2.65 2.71 -24.57
CA GLU A 641 1.29 3.25 -24.61
C GLU A 641 0.99 4.10 -23.37
N LYS A 642 1.50 3.69 -22.18
CA LYS A 642 1.40 4.44 -20.95
C LYS A 642 2.08 5.80 -21.04
N GLU A 643 3.30 5.86 -21.56
CA GLU A 643 4.03 7.12 -21.76
C GLU A 643 3.24 8.08 -22.66
N GLU A 644 2.76 7.60 -23.82
CA GLU A 644 1.95 8.38 -24.76
C GLU A 644 0.62 8.87 -24.13
N SER A 645 -0.06 7.98 -23.37
CA SER A 645 -1.33 8.28 -22.70
C SER A 645 -1.16 9.30 -21.59
N ASN A 646 -0.12 9.14 -20.75
CA ASN A 646 0.15 10.06 -19.64
C ASN A 646 0.55 11.44 -20.15
N ALA A 647 1.35 11.51 -21.24
CA ALA A 647 1.70 12.79 -21.87
C ALA A 647 0.47 13.53 -22.44
N LYS A 648 -0.52 12.78 -22.95
CA LYS A 648 -1.79 13.36 -23.38
C LYS A 648 -2.62 13.84 -22.19
N ALA A 649 -2.79 13.02 -21.17
CA ALA A 649 -3.55 13.38 -19.97
C ALA A 649 -2.98 14.62 -19.28
N GLN A 650 -1.65 14.76 -19.24
CA GLN A 650 -0.99 15.94 -18.69
C GLN A 650 -1.34 17.22 -19.46
N LYS A 651 -1.45 17.16 -20.79
CA LYS A 651 -1.88 18.32 -21.60
C LYS A 651 -3.37 18.63 -21.41
N ASP A 652 -4.18 17.62 -21.19
CA ASP A 652 -5.61 17.78 -20.97
C ASP A 652 -5.94 18.44 -19.62
N LEU A 653 -5.02 18.40 -18.64
CA LEU A 653 -5.23 19.02 -17.31
C LEU A 653 -5.57 20.51 -17.40
N GLU A 654 -4.96 21.27 -18.33
CA GLU A 654 -5.26 22.69 -18.53
C GLU A 654 -6.71 22.92 -18.98
N SER A 655 -7.33 21.96 -19.67
CA SER A 655 -8.72 22.05 -20.12
C SER A 655 -9.74 22.00 -18.98
N HIS A 656 -9.33 21.52 -17.80
CA HIS A 656 -10.17 21.47 -16.62
C HIS A 656 -10.14 22.77 -15.78
N VAL A 657 -9.28 23.72 -16.10
CA VAL A 657 -9.18 25.03 -15.39
C VAL A 657 -10.18 26.01 -15.96
N GLU A 658 -11.10 26.54 -15.10
CA GLU A 658 -12.11 27.56 -15.45
C GLU A 658 -11.55 28.97 -15.48
#